data_6ac15f6e3e92b0e43e0ec2c76165cbb5
#
_entry.id   6ac15f6e3e92b0e43e0ec2c76165cbb5
#
_cell.length_a   1.000
_cell.length_b   1.000
_cell.length_c   1.000
_cell.angle_alpha   90.00
_cell.angle_beta   90.00
_cell.angle_gamma   90.00
#
_symmetry.space_group_name_H-M   'P 1'
#
loop_
_entity.id
_entity.type
_entity.pdbx_description
1 polymer ?
#
loop_
_entity_poly.entity_id
_entity_poly.type
_entity_poly.pdbx_seq_one_letter_code
_entity_poly.pdbx_strand_id
1 'polypeptide(L)'
;MQILDVLTQYAKSSLDRPFTYVYEGKEEAKQGCRVLIRFNNRLIMGYVVKSRPSEKSKAELARDFGFPLESINALIDKEPLLNDELLRLVSEIADYYMAPTISVLQAMLPSSLKPAISSLKGPKIAYEDWVHLPAGLDIEQADVTPKQYESLLLVSRHGEILKKEAGSLAVVNKLLEKKLLCLEKKERQRLHLKEYEKEQPHELNFEQQQAYETILASAKEVDLLQGVTGSGKTEVYLHLSETYLKRGKNILMLVPEISLTPIMVEYFSRRFEGKIAILHSELTPAEKYDEYRRIARGEAKIVVGARSAVFAPLSNIGLIIMDEEHVSSYKQDGLPYYHAREVAIMRARHFSAKVVLGSATPSLETRARAQKGVYGYAVMSHRVNEKALPKTKIIDLTDRRLSSYPPLVTIRPDGDAITKPNAIFSKPLFDKIGEKLSRGEQVILLLNHRGYANYLTCSHCGHIFTCPECHGNLVYHKNDGLLKCHRCGYVERYPDACPQCGSSAIMRVGFGTERVVKVLQEQYPTAKVGRLDSDVTRVRTNLAKTLSAFREGHYDILVGTQMIAKGHDFPNVTLVGVVLADIGLSLPSYRAAETTFELITQAVGRSGRADKPGEAYIQTYNPGHYAITLGASQDYERFYAREMQMRHISQYPPFVYLIAMTFAGAVEEKVVSSSLDVKAAIDAQHFPEVKCLGPIAPYYEFVAEKHRRCLLLKFRDGSRLKPYLNELIHQLAGKGGIDITCDVDPLDY
;
A
#
# COMPACT_ATOMS: atom_id res chain seq x y z
N MET A 1 -8.05 39.66 -19.25
CA MET A 1 -8.78 38.78 -18.31
C MET A 1 -8.63 37.34 -18.73
N GLN A 2 -8.73 36.40 -17.81
CA GLN A 2 -8.71 34.97 -18.11
C GLN A 2 -10.02 34.32 -17.65
N ILE A 3 -10.52 33.36 -18.42
CA ILE A 3 -11.64 32.48 -18.05
C ILE A 3 -11.06 31.19 -17.56
N LEU A 4 -11.42 30.79 -16.34
CA LEU A 4 -10.90 29.61 -15.66
C LEU A 4 -12.01 28.58 -15.46
N ASP A 5 -11.78 27.36 -15.90
CA ASP A 5 -12.59 26.20 -15.55
C ASP A 5 -11.96 25.53 -14.33
N VAL A 6 -12.69 25.49 -13.21
CA VAL A 6 -12.15 25.16 -11.88
C VAL A 6 -12.92 23.99 -11.27
N LEU A 7 -12.22 22.95 -10.81
CA LEU A 7 -12.78 21.89 -9.97
C LEU A 7 -12.79 22.32 -8.51
N THR A 8 -13.85 21.96 -7.79
CA THR A 8 -13.95 22.21 -6.35
C THR A 8 -13.16 21.16 -5.56
N GLN A 9 -12.81 21.46 -4.30
CA GLN A 9 -12.09 20.53 -3.42
C GLN A 9 -12.89 19.27 -2.98
N TYR A 10 -14.17 19.17 -3.34
CA TYR A 10 -15.05 18.10 -2.88
C TYR A 10 -15.05 16.91 -3.83
N ALA A 11 -14.56 15.76 -3.37
CA ALA A 11 -14.53 14.51 -4.13
C ALA A 11 -15.89 13.80 -4.14
N LYS A 12 -16.89 14.45 -4.76
CA LYS A 12 -18.23 13.92 -4.98
C LYS A 12 -18.55 13.87 -6.46
N SER A 13 -19.11 12.76 -6.94
CA SER A 13 -19.48 12.62 -8.36
C SER A 13 -20.46 13.70 -8.84
N SER A 14 -21.35 14.21 -7.97
CA SER A 14 -22.26 15.31 -8.29
C SER A 14 -21.58 16.68 -8.54
N LEU A 15 -20.33 16.83 -8.06
CA LEU A 15 -19.52 18.05 -8.19
C LEU A 15 -18.30 17.83 -9.09
N ASP A 16 -18.16 16.67 -9.72
CA ASP A 16 -17.06 16.34 -10.65
C ASP A 16 -17.31 16.95 -12.04
N ARG A 17 -17.45 18.26 -12.04
CA ARG A 17 -17.53 19.09 -13.24
C ARG A 17 -16.83 20.42 -13.00
N PRO A 18 -16.23 21.02 -14.02
CA PRO A 18 -15.63 22.34 -13.87
C PRO A 18 -16.71 23.42 -13.71
N PHE A 19 -16.42 24.39 -12.86
CA PHE A 19 -17.18 25.61 -12.67
C PHE A 19 -16.38 26.77 -13.25
N THR A 20 -17.04 27.66 -14.00
CA THR A 20 -16.38 28.75 -14.70
C THR A 20 -16.25 29.98 -13.80
N TYR A 21 -15.02 30.48 -13.67
CA TYR A 21 -14.68 31.71 -12.97
C TYR A 21 -13.88 32.64 -13.88
N VAL A 22 -13.71 33.89 -13.46
CA VAL A 22 -12.86 34.87 -14.14
C VAL A 22 -11.70 35.29 -13.25
N TYR A 23 -10.58 35.68 -13.88
CA TYR A 23 -9.41 36.21 -13.21
C TYR A 23 -8.88 37.44 -13.92
N GLU A 24 -8.72 38.54 -13.17
CA GLU A 24 -8.29 39.86 -13.65
C GLU A 24 -6.89 40.25 -13.15
N GLY A 25 -6.15 39.31 -12.51
CA GLY A 25 -4.81 39.57 -11.99
C GLY A 25 -3.76 39.71 -13.09
N LYS A 26 -2.60 40.24 -12.69
CA LYS A 26 -1.43 40.42 -13.59
C LYS A 26 -0.70 39.12 -13.91
N GLU A 27 -0.75 38.14 -12.99
CA GLU A 27 -0.10 36.83 -13.16
C GLU A 27 -0.99 35.92 -14.02
N GLU A 28 -0.41 35.00 -14.76
CA GLU A 28 -1.17 34.01 -15.53
C GLU A 28 -1.61 32.87 -14.63
N ALA A 29 -2.92 32.61 -14.56
CA ALA A 29 -3.47 31.46 -13.88
C ALA A 29 -3.42 30.24 -14.83
N LYS A 30 -2.38 29.41 -14.71
CA LYS A 30 -2.14 28.25 -15.58
C LYS A 30 -2.99 27.06 -15.13
N GLN A 31 -3.26 26.13 -16.07
CA GLN A 31 -3.78 24.80 -15.74
C GLN A 31 -2.85 24.14 -14.72
N GLY A 32 -3.40 23.51 -13.69
CA GLY A 32 -2.61 22.86 -12.65
C GLY A 32 -2.34 23.71 -11.40
N CYS A 33 -2.78 24.98 -11.40
CA CYS A 33 -2.66 25.88 -10.24
C CYS A 33 -3.88 25.78 -9.32
N ARG A 34 -3.66 25.95 -8.01
CA ARG A 34 -4.74 26.12 -7.02
C ARG A 34 -5.20 27.57 -7.00
N VAL A 35 -6.49 27.74 -6.81
CA VAL A 35 -7.15 29.05 -6.68
C VAL A 35 -8.06 29.05 -5.46
N LEU A 36 -8.27 30.19 -4.86
CA LEU A 36 -9.26 30.38 -3.82
C LEU A 36 -10.54 30.92 -4.47
N ILE A 37 -11.65 30.22 -4.29
CA ILE A 37 -12.93 30.56 -4.90
C ILE A 37 -14.04 30.61 -3.86
N ARG A 38 -15.09 31.37 -4.14
CA ARG A 38 -16.34 31.32 -3.40
C ARG A 38 -17.29 30.31 -4.06
N PHE A 39 -17.75 29.34 -3.28
CA PHE A 39 -18.69 28.32 -3.73
C PHE A 39 -19.77 28.12 -2.67
N ASN A 40 -21.05 28.29 -3.01
CA ASN A 40 -22.17 28.26 -2.07
C ASN A 40 -21.91 29.12 -0.81
N ASN A 41 -21.51 30.37 -1.02
CA ASN A 41 -21.15 31.34 0.05
C ASN A 41 -20.00 30.93 0.98
N ARG A 42 -19.25 29.88 0.66
CA ARG A 42 -18.07 29.43 1.42
C ARG A 42 -16.81 29.63 0.60
N LEU A 43 -15.76 30.07 1.26
CA LEU A 43 -14.45 30.13 0.65
C LEU A 43 -13.82 28.75 0.66
N ILE A 44 -13.49 28.23 -0.54
CA ILE A 44 -12.93 26.90 -0.73
C ILE A 44 -11.73 26.94 -1.68
N MET A 45 -10.95 25.86 -1.68
CA MET A 45 -9.89 25.66 -2.65
C MET A 45 -10.47 25.11 -3.95
N GLY A 46 -10.08 25.73 -5.07
CA GLY A 46 -10.32 25.22 -6.42
C GLY A 46 -9.02 24.81 -7.09
N TYR A 47 -9.14 24.06 -8.16
CA TYR A 47 -8.02 23.61 -9.01
C TYR A 47 -8.34 23.93 -10.48
N VAL A 48 -7.46 24.68 -11.15
CA VAL A 48 -7.65 25.11 -12.53
C VAL A 48 -7.39 23.93 -13.47
N VAL A 49 -8.42 23.48 -14.16
CA VAL A 49 -8.31 22.41 -15.18
C VAL A 49 -8.18 22.97 -16.60
N LYS A 50 -8.63 24.22 -16.83
CA LYS A 50 -8.46 24.91 -18.10
C LYS A 50 -8.40 26.41 -17.87
N SER A 51 -7.53 27.08 -18.60
CA SER A 51 -7.41 28.54 -18.61
C SER A 51 -7.44 29.04 -20.06
N ARG A 52 -8.17 30.13 -20.29
CA ARG A 52 -8.35 30.75 -21.63
C ARG A 52 -8.25 32.25 -21.50
N PRO A 53 -7.44 32.94 -22.32
CA PRO A 53 -7.45 34.39 -22.36
C PRO A 53 -8.76 34.89 -22.94
N SER A 54 -9.23 36.07 -22.51
CA SER A 54 -10.39 36.75 -23.05
C SER A 54 -10.17 38.25 -23.05
N GLU A 55 -10.53 38.88 -24.18
CA GLU A 55 -10.56 40.33 -24.32
C GLU A 55 -11.89 40.95 -23.89
N LYS A 56 -12.94 40.11 -23.73
CA LYS A 56 -14.28 40.53 -23.33
C LYS A 56 -14.31 40.95 -21.87
N SER A 57 -15.11 41.95 -21.56
CA SER A 57 -15.40 42.38 -20.19
C SER A 57 -16.20 41.29 -19.43
N LYS A 58 -16.16 41.32 -18.10
CA LYS A 58 -16.96 40.44 -17.26
C LYS A 58 -18.47 40.51 -17.56
N ALA A 59 -18.99 41.70 -17.90
CA ALA A 59 -20.38 41.89 -18.24
C ALA A 59 -20.75 41.27 -19.59
N GLU A 60 -19.85 41.28 -20.56
CA GLU A 60 -20.05 40.63 -21.87
C GLU A 60 -19.99 39.12 -21.71
N LEU A 61 -19.05 38.59 -20.93
CA LEU A 61 -18.98 37.17 -20.64
C LEU A 61 -20.24 36.68 -19.89
N ALA A 62 -20.76 37.45 -18.94
CA ALA A 62 -22.00 37.09 -18.26
C ALA A 62 -23.19 36.96 -19.21
N ARG A 63 -23.24 37.78 -20.27
CA ARG A 63 -24.24 37.66 -21.34
C ARG A 63 -24.04 36.42 -22.20
N ASP A 64 -22.79 36.13 -22.57
CA ASP A 64 -22.44 34.93 -23.37
C ASP A 64 -22.77 33.63 -22.67
N PHE A 65 -22.50 33.55 -21.37
CA PHE A 65 -22.76 32.36 -20.56
C PHE A 65 -24.21 32.27 -20.04
N GLY A 66 -24.96 33.35 -20.09
CA GLY A 66 -26.34 33.40 -19.59
C GLY A 66 -26.48 33.51 -18.06
N PHE A 67 -25.38 33.69 -17.35
CA PHE A 67 -25.34 33.89 -15.89
C PHE A 67 -24.13 34.73 -15.47
N PRO A 68 -24.19 35.40 -14.30
CA PRO A 68 -23.07 36.19 -13.81
C PRO A 68 -21.89 35.29 -13.41
N LEU A 69 -20.70 35.60 -13.91
CA LEU A 69 -19.46 34.89 -13.56
C LEU A 69 -18.83 35.51 -12.29
N GLU A 70 -18.43 34.65 -11.35
CA GLU A 70 -17.69 35.09 -10.18
C GLU A 70 -16.20 35.20 -10.49
N SER A 71 -15.51 36.15 -9.83
CA SER A 71 -14.06 36.22 -9.88
C SER A 71 -13.45 35.32 -8.82
N ILE A 72 -12.28 34.72 -9.09
CA ILE A 72 -11.53 34.02 -8.05
C ILE A 72 -11.07 35.03 -6.97
N ASN A 73 -10.96 34.54 -5.73
CA ASN A 73 -10.51 35.38 -4.60
C ASN A 73 -9.00 35.56 -4.58
N ALA A 74 -8.25 34.50 -4.95
CA ALA A 74 -6.79 34.53 -5.05
C ALA A 74 -6.26 33.42 -5.93
N LEU A 75 -5.17 33.68 -6.63
CA LEU A 75 -4.28 32.69 -7.23
C LEU A 75 -3.28 32.26 -6.15
N ILE A 76 -3.20 30.95 -5.86
CA ILE A 76 -2.36 30.40 -4.80
C ILE A 76 -1.00 30.00 -5.34
N ASP A 77 -0.95 29.32 -6.47
CA ASP A 77 0.28 28.86 -7.08
C ASP A 77 0.58 29.66 -8.35
N LYS A 78 1.83 30.06 -8.52
CA LYS A 78 2.32 30.77 -9.74
C LYS A 78 2.62 29.80 -10.87
N GLU A 79 3.02 28.57 -10.52
CA GLU A 79 3.35 27.51 -11.49
C GLU A 79 2.51 26.25 -11.17
N PRO A 80 2.24 25.42 -12.18
CA PRO A 80 1.53 24.17 -12.01
C PRO A 80 2.20 23.25 -10.98
N LEU A 81 1.40 22.61 -10.14
CA LEU A 81 1.88 21.67 -9.12
C LEU A 81 2.31 20.32 -9.70
N LEU A 82 1.77 19.96 -10.86
CA LEU A 82 2.05 18.72 -11.56
C LEU A 82 2.71 19.04 -12.90
N ASN A 83 3.63 18.19 -13.34
CA ASN A 83 4.20 18.25 -14.68
C ASN A 83 3.17 17.77 -15.74
N ASP A 84 3.48 17.95 -17.02
CA ASP A 84 2.54 17.65 -18.11
C ASP A 84 2.16 16.16 -18.17
N GLU A 85 3.07 15.25 -17.81
CA GLU A 85 2.77 13.82 -17.74
C GLU A 85 1.73 13.52 -16.65
N LEU A 86 1.97 14.03 -15.43
CA LEU A 86 1.04 13.82 -14.32
C LEU A 86 -0.31 14.51 -14.55
N LEU A 87 -0.34 15.66 -15.24
CA LEU A 87 -1.60 16.31 -15.63
C LEU A 87 -2.43 15.44 -16.58
N ARG A 88 -1.80 14.78 -17.55
CA ARG A 88 -2.48 13.81 -18.43
C ARG A 88 -2.93 12.56 -17.65
N LEU A 89 -2.08 12.06 -16.77
CA LEU A 89 -2.36 10.90 -15.96
C LEU A 89 -3.58 11.09 -15.03
N VAL A 90 -3.89 12.33 -14.61
CA VAL A 90 -5.11 12.64 -13.82
C VAL A 90 -6.36 12.18 -14.56
N SER A 91 -6.54 12.56 -15.83
CA SER A 91 -7.71 12.15 -16.62
C SER A 91 -7.72 10.66 -16.90
N GLU A 92 -6.58 10.06 -17.26
CA GLU A 92 -6.48 8.62 -17.53
C GLU A 92 -6.89 7.77 -16.31
N ILE A 93 -6.45 8.16 -15.12
CA ILE A 93 -6.82 7.47 -13.88
C ILE A 93 -8.30 7.71 -13.53
N ALA A 94 -8.80 8.95 -13.68
CA ALA A 94 -10.19 9.27 -13.42
C ALA A 94 -11.12 8.43 -14.30
N ASP A 95 -10.81 8.34 -15.60
CA ASP A 95 -11.57 7.55 -16.57
C ASP A 95 -11.47 6.05 -16.30
N TYR A 96 -10.25 5.53 -16.06
CA TYR A 96 -10.04 4.10 -15.83
C TYR A 96 -10.76 3.60 -14.58
N TYR A 97 -10.67 4.35 -13.47
CA TYR A 97 -11.23 3.98 -12.17
C TYR A 97 -12.64 4.54 -11.93
N MET A 98 -13.21 5.26 -12.89
CA MET A 98 -14.53 5.93 -12.76
C MET A 98 -14.60 6.75 -11.46
N ALA A 99 -13.54 7.51 -11.19
CA ALA A 99 -13.37 8.25 -9.95
C ALA A 99 -13.45 9.77 -10.22
N PRO A 100 -13.98 10.55 -9.27
CA PRO A 100 -13.96 12.01 -9.40
C PRO A 100 -12.54 12.52 -9.61
N THR A 101 -12.35 13.37 -10.62
CA THR A 101 -11.05 13.93 -11.03
C THR A 101 -10.30 14.58 -9.87
N ILE A 102 -11.04 15.30 -9.00
CA ILE A 102 -10.44 15.92 -7.81
C ILE A 102 -9.90 14.90 -6.80
N SER A 103 -10.47 13.69 -6.72
CA SER A 103 -9.97 12.63 -5.85
C SER A 103 -8.61 12.10 -6.32
N VAL A 104 -8.41 12.04 -7.63
CA VAL A 104 -7.13 11.66 -8.25
C VAL A 104 -6.06 12.71 -7.93
N LEU A 105 -6.37 13.98 -8.14
CA LEU A 105 -5.48 15.10 -7.78
C LEU A 105 -5.09 15.09 -6.29
N GLN A 106 -6.07 14.83 -5.41
CA GLN A 106 -5.82 14.71 -3.98
C GLN A 106 -4.96 13.49 -3.61
N ALA A 107 -4.99 12.42 -4.39
CA ALA A 107 -4.15 11.26 -4.18
C ALA A 107 -2.72 11.48 -4.69
N MET A 108 -2.54 12.23 -5.77
CA MET A 108 -1.23 12.52 -6.38
C MET A 108 -0.38 13.48 -5.57
N LEU A 109 -0.99 14.47 -4.90
CA LEU A 109 -0.29 15.57 -4.26
C LEU A 109 -0.02 15.30 -2.77
N PRO A 110 1.12 15.75 -2.23
CA PRO A 110 1.36 15.80 -0.79
C PRO A 110 0.28 16.62 -0.08
N SER A 111 0.01 16.34 1.18
CA SER A 111 -1.04 17.01 1.97
C SER A 111 -0.95 18.54 1.94
N SER A 112 0.25 19.09 1.89
CA SER A 112 0.54 20.52 1.80
C SER A 112 0.22 21.16 0.45
N LEU A 113 0.12 20.35 -0.60
CA LEU A 113 -0.15 20.81 -1.97
C LEU A 113 -1.53 20.37 -2.46
N LYS A 114 -2.28 19.59 -1.68
CA LYS A 114 -3.62 19.15 -2.08
C LYS A 114 -4.54 20.34 -2.35
N PRO A 115 -5.45 20.24 -3.33
CA PRO A 115 -6.53 21.22 -3.53
C PRO A 115 -7.55 21.14 -2.37
N ALA A 116 -7.15 21.63 -1.21
CA ALA A 116 -7.94 21.69 0.01
C ALA A 116 -7.54 22.95 0.82
N ILE A 117 -8.50 23.59 1.47
CA ILE A 117 -8.26 24.85 2.21
C ILE A 117 -7.25 24.64 3.36
N SER A 118 -7.17 23.43 3.92
CA SER A 118 -6.19 23.06 4.93
C SER A 118 -4.74 23.16 4.44
N SER A 119 -4.50 23.05 3.13
CA SER A 119 -3.16 23.14 2.55
C SER A 119 -2.55 24.56 2.64
N LEU A 120 -3.37 25.59 2.82
CA LEU A 120 -2.89 26.98 3.04
C LEU A 120 -2.05 27.12 4.30
N LYS A 121 -2.27 26.26 5.30
CA LYS A 121 -1.49 26.16 6.53
C LYS A 121 -0.30 25.21 6.41
N GLY A 122 -0.01 24.73 5.22
CA GLY A 122 1.07 23.79 4.93
C GLY A 122 2.46 24.39 5.20
N PRO A 123 3.49 23.53 5.21
CA PRO A 123 4.86 23.93 5.42
C PRO A 123 5.32 24.90 4.34
N LYS A 124 6.06 25.92 4.75
CA LYS A 124 6.77 26.83 3.85
C LYS A 124 8.18 26.30 3.59
N ILE A 125 8.80 26.78 2.52
CA ILE A 125 10.21 26.51 2.24
C ILE A 125 11.04 26.98 3.43
N ALA A 126 11.88 26.12 3.97
CA ALA A 126 12.85 26.50 4.98
C ALA A 126 14.13 26.93 4.29
N TYR A 127 14.75 27.99 4.81
CA TYR A 127 16.04 28.46 4.32
C TYR A 127 17.06 28.38 5.43
N GLU A 128 18.31 28.17 5.05
CA GLU A 128 19.50 28.29 5.90
C GLU A 128 20.43 29.34 5.31
N ASP A 129 21.02 30.13 6.20
CA ASP A 129 22.01 31.12 5.83
C ASP A 129 23.38 30.45 5.71
N TRP A 130 23.95 30.50 4.52
CA TRP A 130 25.29 30.02 4.19
C TRP A 130 26.21 31.21 3.96
N VAL A 131 27.49 31.07 4.28
CA VAL A 131 28.50 32.08 4.04
C VAL A 131 29.64 31.51 3.22
N HIS A 132 30.13 32.29 2.28
CA HIS A 132 31.28 31.99 1.46
C HIS A 132 32.17 33.24 1.30
N LEU A 133 33.40 33.04 0.86
CA LEU A 133 34.31 34.16 0.55
C LEU A 133 33.93 34.85 -0.77
N PRO A 134 34.05 36.18 -0.89
CA PRO A 134 33.99 36.86 -2.18
C PRO A 134 35.09 36.38 -3.10
N ALA A 135 34.79 36.30 -4.39
CA ALA A 135 35.81 35.93 -5.40
C ALA A 135 37.01 36.87 -5.38
N GLY A 136 38.22 36.32 -5.29
CA GLY A 136 39.47 37.10 -5.30
C GLY A 136 39.86 37.75 -3.97
N LEU A 137 39.20 37.44 -2.85
CA LEU A 137 39.56 37.91 -1.54
C LEU A 137 40.88 37.24 -1.08
N ASP A 138 41.91 38.08 -0.78
CA ASP A 138 43.11 37.63 -0.11
C ASP A 138 42.93 37.78 1.41
N ILE A 139 42.85 36.65 2.09
CA ILE A 139 42.57 36.59 3.55
C ILE A 139 43.76 37.13 4.36
N GLU A 140 45.01 36.98 3.84
CA GLU A 140 46.23 37.38 4.55
C GLU A 140 46.36 38.91 4.60
N GLN A 141 45.76 39.63 3.65
CA GLN A 141 45.78 41.08 3.58
C GLN A 141 44.55 41.73 4.20
N ALA A 142 43.62 40.96 4.75
CA ALA A 142 42.38 41.48 5.35
C ALA A 142 42.62 42.08 6.74
N ASP A 143 42.20 43.33 6.94
CA ASP A 143 42.24 43.99 8.26
C ASP A 143 41.15 43.43 9.18
N VAL A 144 41.51 42.38 9.94
CA VAL A 144 40.60 41.59 10.76
C VAL A 144 41.22 41.19 12.11
N THR A 145 40.38 41.01 13.11
CA THR A 145 40.80 40.48 14.41
C THR A 145 41.16 39.00 14.32
N PRO A 146 41.98 38.44 15.25
CA PRO A 146 42.33 37.02 15.24
C PRO A 146 41.10 36.06 15.11
N LYS A 147 40.00 36.36 15.86
CA LYS A 147 38.75 35.57 15.78
C LYS A 147 38.05 35.71 14.43
N GLN A 148 38.14 36.86 13.78
CA GLN A 148 37.62 37.09 12.42
C GLN A 148 38.45 36.34 11.40
N TYR A 149 39.77 36.33 11.58
CA TYR A 149 40.68 35.57 10.70
C TYR A 149 40.45 34.06 10.75
N GLU A 150 40.24 33.49 11.98
CA GLU A 150 39.88 32.10 12.18
C GLU A 150 38.58 31.75 11.42
N SER A 151 37.56 32.60 11.49
CA SER A 151 36.31 32.41 10.76
C SER A 151 36.51 32.43 9.23
N LEU A 152 37.31 33.33 8.70
CA LEU A 152 37.65 33.40 7.27
C LEU A 152 38.42 32.18 6.83
N LEU A 153 39.41 31.71 7.60
CA LEU A 153 40.15 30.49 7.33
C LEU A 153 39.21 29.25 7.32
N LEU A 154 38.26 29.18 8.26
CA LEU A 154 37.30 28.10 8.32
C LEU A 154 36.43 28.08 7.06
N VAL A 155 35.92 29.23 6.63
CA VAL A 155 35.15 29.38 5.39
C VAL A 155 36.00 29.07 4.16
N SER A 156 37.28 29.51 4.12
CA SER A 156 38.20 29.21 3.03
C SER A 156 38.44 27.71 2.84
N ARG A 157 38.62 26.99 3.94
CA ARG A 157 38.88 25.54 3.90
C ARG A 157 37.70 24.73 3.38
N HIS A 158 36.47 25.17 3.66
CA HIS A 158 35.27 24.45 3.26
C HIS A 158 34.60 25.01 2.00
N GLY A 159 35.11 26.16 1.49
CA GLY A 159 34.54 26.91 0.37
C GLY A 159 33.24 27.66 0.76
N GLU A 160 32.30 26.97 1.32
CA GLU A 160 31.05 27.48 1.89
C GLU A 160 30.68 26.72 3.17
N ILE A 161 30.07 27.40 4.13
CA ILE A 161 29.69 26.80 5.42
C ILE A 161 28.44 27.49 5.98
N LEU A 162 27.68 26.78 6.81
CA LEU A 162 26.54 27.37 7.51
C LEU A 162 26.97 28.58 8.37
N LYS A 163 26.24 29.67 8.30
CA LYS A 163 26.52 30.90 9.06
C LYS A 163 26.74 30.64 10.54
N LYS A 164 25.99 29.71 11.14
CA LYS A 164 26.12 29.32 12.56
C LYS A 164 27.39 28.52 12.88
N GLU A 165 28.02 27.92 11.89
CA GLU A 165 29.21 27.09 12.01
C GLU A 165 30.48 27.83 11.63
N ALA A 166 30.35 28.99 10.94
CA ALA A 166 31.48 29.81 10.53
C ALA A 166 32.12 30.59 11.69
N GLY A 167 31.56 30.53 12.92
CA GLY A 167 32.04 31.21 14.10
C GLY A 167 30.89 31.81 14.93
N SER A 168 31.23 32.66 15.91
CA SER A 168 30.18 33.34 16.66
C SER A 168 29.39 34.29 15.76
N LEU A 169 28.06 34.37 15.96
CA LEU A 169 27.16 35.19 15.13
C LEU A 169 27.61 36.68 15.08
N ALA A 170 28.18 37.20 16.18
CA ALA A 170 28.70 38.57 16.23
C ALA A 170 29.91 38.77 15.32
N VAL A 171 30.80 37.78 15.26
CA VAL A 171 32.00 37.80 14.39
C VAL A 171 31.59 37.71 12.95
N VAL A 172 30.74 36.73 12.59
CA VAL A 172 30.27 36.51 11.23
C VAL A 172 29.48 37.71 10.69
N ASN A 173 28.60 38.32 11.51
CA ASN A 173 27.86 39.53 11.12
C ASN A 173 28.80 40.71 10.83
N LYS A 174 29.84 40.91 11.63
CA LYS A 174 30.85 41.95 11.35
C LYS A 174 31.64 41.71 10.09
N LEU A 175 31.93 40.43 9.75
CA LEU A 175 32.58 40.05 8.49
C LEU A 175 31.67 40.30 7.28
N LEU A 176 30.36 40.05 7.43
CA LEU A 176 29.35 40.39 6.44
C LEU A 176 29.22 41.90 6.22
N GLU A 177 29.19 42.71 7.31
CA GLU A 177 29.20 44.18 7.25
C GLU A 177 30.43 44.74 6.55
N LYS A 178 31.60 44.14 6.81
CA LYS A 178 32.89 44.47 6.12
C LYS A 178 32.96 43.95 4.69
N LYS A 179 31.94 43.21 4.22
CA LYS A 179 31.94 42.55 2.88
C LYS A 179 33.06 41.53 2.67
N LEU A 180 33.61 40.99 3.75
CA LEU A 180 34.61 39.92 3.72
C LEU A 180 34.03 38.54 3.66
N LEU A 181 32.70 38.43 3.90
CA LEU A 181 31.90 37.27 3.62
C LEU A 181 30.66 37.66 2.81
N CYS A 182 30.22 36.74 1.94
CA CYS A 182 28.95 36.82 1.25
C CYS A 182 27.94 35.91 1.94
N LEU A 183 26.70 36.37 2.09
CA LEU A 183 25.60 35.62 2.64
C LEU A 183 24.74 35.09 1.49
N GLU A 184 24.53 33.80 1.47
CA GLU A 184 23.62 33.12 0.53
C GLU A 184 22.54 32.36 1.31
N LYS A 185 21.27 32.55 0.94
CA LYS A 185 20.18 31.79 1.49
C LYS A 185 19.95 30.55 0.64
N LYS A 186 20.28 29.38 1.20
CA LYS A 186 20.01 28.08 0.54
C LYS A 186 18.81 27.41 1.16
N GLU A 187 18.08 26.67 0.34
CA GLU A 187 16.93 25.89 0.80
C GLU A 187 17.41 24.76 1.72
N ARG A 188 16.83 24.71 2.92
CA ARG A 188 17.11 23.65 3.89
C ARG A 188 16.30 22.42 3.57
N GLN A 189 16.96 21.30 3.41
CA GLN A 189 16.34 19.97 3.39
C GLN A 189 16.13 19.49 4.84
N ARG A 190 14.87 19.16 5.19
CA ARG A 190 14.52 18.69 6.54
C ARG A 190 14.81 17.22 6.74
N LEU A 191 14.75 16.42 5.65
CA LEU A 191 15.06 15.01 5.68
C LEU A 191 16.58 14.81 5.54
N HIS A 192 17.20 14.33 6.61
CA HIS A 192 18.60 13.91 6.58
C HIS A 192 18.65 12.40 6.41
N LEU A 193 19.07 11.93 5.25
CA LEU A 193 19.34 10.52 5.04
C LEU A 193 20.62 10.14 5.78
N LYS A 194 20.62 8.96 6.41
CA LYS A 194 21.83 8.41 6.99
C LYS A 194 22.86 8.21 5.87
N GLU A 195 24.06 8.68 6.08
CA GLU A 195 25.18 8.38 5.20
C GLU A 195 25.60 6.93 5.37
N TYR A 196 25.78 6.24 4.28
CA TYR A 196 26.22 4.84 4.25
C TYR A 196 27.55 4.77 3.50
N GLU A 197 28.42 3.89 3.95
CA GLU A 197 29.63 3.56 3.20
C GLU A 197 29.25 2.98 1.83
N LYS A 198 29.95 3.43 0.80
CA LYS A 198 29.70 3.00 -0.57
C LYS A 198 30.05 1.53 -0.74
N GLU A 199 29.12 0.77 -1.24
CA GLU A 199 29.30 -0.66 -1.52
C GLU A 199 29.58 -0.87 -3.02
N GLN A 200 30.57 -1.71 -3.31
CA GLN A 200 30.83 -2.13 -4.68
C GLN A 200 29.73 -3.08 -5.17
N PRO A 201 29.42 -3.10 -6.48
CA PRO A 201 28.49 -4.05 -7.05
C PRO A 201 28.89 -5.49 -6.72
N HIS A 202 27.96 -6.27 -6.18
CA HIS A 202 28.16 -7.70 -6.09
C HIS A 202 28.10 -8.33 -7.49
N GLU A 203 28.92 -9.33 -7.73
CA GLU A 203 28.82 -10.12 -8.94
C GLU A 203 27.51 -10.92 -8.92
N LEU A 204 26.81 -10.88 -10.05
CA LEU A 204 25.58 -11.64 -10.20
C LEU A 204 25.91 -13.14 -10.34
N ASN A 205 25.19 -13.99 -9.62
CA ASN A 205 25.27 -15.42 -9.88
C ASN A 205 24.59 -15.76 -11.23
N PHE A 206 24.69 -17.02 -11.68
CA PHE A 206 24.19 -17.45 -12.98
C PHE A 206 22.71 -17.11 -13.21
N GLU A 207 21.82 -17.40 -12.26
CA GLU A 207 20.38 -17.14 -12.39
C GLU A 207 20.08 -15.63 -12.37
N GLN A 208 20.76 -14.87 -11.53
CA GLN A 208 20.63 -13.41 -11.47
C GLN A 208 21.08 -12.76 -12.78
N GLN A 209 22.21 -13.21 -13.33
CA GLN A 209 22.74 -12.73 -14.61
C GLN A 209 21.75 -13.05 -15.74
N GLN A 210 21.25 -14.29 -15.81
CA GLN A 210 20.27 -14.69 -16.80
C GLN A 210 18.98 -13.87 -16.69
N ALA A 211 18.47 -13.63 -15.49
CA ALA A 211 17.27 -12.82 -15.27
C ALA A 211 17.50 -11.36 -15.69
N TYR A 212 18.64 -10.78 -15.33
CA TYR A 212 19.04 -9.44 -15.72
C TYR A 212 19.10 -9.28 -17.25
N GLU A 213 19.78 -10.21 -17.95
CA GLU A 213 19.89 -10.20 -19.41
C GLU A 213 18.53 -10.42 -20.10
N THR A 214 17.70 -11.33 -19.58
CA THR A 214 16.36 -11.58 -20.08
C THR A 214 15.50 -10.32 -20.04
N ILE A 215 15.51 -9.59 -18.91
CA ILE A 215 14.76 -8.35 -18.75
C ILE A 215 15.28 -7.24 -19.68
N LEU A 216 16.60 -7.11 -19.80
CA LEU A 216 17.20 -6.10 -20.69
C LEU A 216 16.95 -6.36 -22.18
N ALA A 217 16.94 -7.63 -22.60
CA ALA A 217 16.67 -8.04 -23.97
C ALA A 217 15.16 -8.08 -24.30
N SER A 218 14.29 -8.10 -23.30
CA SER A 218 12.85 -8.17 -23.49
C SER A 218 12.32 -6.93 -24.20
N ALA A 219 11.59 -7.16 -25.31
CA ALA A 219 10.85 -6.09 -26.01
C ALA A 219 9.51 -5.73 -25.32
N LYS A 220 9.13 -6.43 -24.24
CA LYS A 220 7.89 -6.17 -23.52
C LYS A 220 8.01 -4.91 -22.65
N GLU A 221 6.92 -4.17 -22.52
CA GLU A 221 6.83 -3.02 -21.62
C GLU A 221 6.94 -3.44 -20.15
N VAL A 222 6.39 -4.59 -19.80
CA VAL A 222 6.34 -5.15 -18.45
C VAL A 222 7.01 -6.51 -18.43
N ASP A 223 7.90 -6.72 -17.47
CA ASP A 223 8.53 -8.02 -17.20
C ASP A 223 8.21 -8.47 -15.77
N LEU A 224 7.85 -9.74 -15.61
CA LEU A 224 7.75 -10.41 -14.33
C LEU A 224 9.09 -11.05 -13.97
N LEU A 225 9.65 -10.64 -12.82
CA LEU A 225 10.78 -11.32 -12.19
C LEU A 225 10.27 -12.20 -11.05
N GLN A 226 10.03 -13.48 -11.33
CA GLN A 226 9.66 -14.45 -10.31
C GLN A 226 10.93 -15.04 -9.69
N GLY A 227 11.12 -14.84 -8.39
CA GLY A 227 12.29 -15.38 -7.69
C GLY A 227 11.93 -15.82 -6.29
N VAL A 228 12.34 -17.04 -5.92
CA VAL A 228 12.09 -17.57 -4.58
C VAL A 228 12.62 -16.63 -3.48
N THR A 229 12.06 -16.73 -2.27
CA THR A 229 12.52 -15.92 -1.16
C THR A 229 14.01 -16.17 -0.89
N GLY A 230 14.83 -15.10 -0.93
CA GLY A 230 16.28 -15.22 -0.78
C GLY A 230 17.05 -15.53 -2.08
N SER A 231 16.42 -15.43 -3.24
CA SER A 231 17.10 -15.55 -4.55
C SER A 231 17.96 -14.32 -4.93
N GLY A 232 17.87 -13.22 -4.17
CA GLY A 232 18.63 -12.00 -4.43
C GLY A 232 18.06 -11.12 -5.52
N LYS A 233 16.72 -11.05 -5.68
CA LYS A 233 16.03 -10.13 -6.60
C LYS A 233 16.52 -8.69 -6.48
N THR A 234 16.82 -8.25 -5.27
CA THR A 234 17.29 -6.87 -5.01
C THR A 234 18.57 -6.54 -5.77
N GLU A 235 19.51 -7.49 -5.88
CA GLU A 235 20.75 -7.25 -6.64
C GLU A 235 20.47 -7.08 -8.14
N VAL A 236 19.51 -7.84 -8.69
CA VAL A 236 19.05 -7.63 -10.08
C VAL A 236 18.43 -6.23 -10.25
N TYR A 237 17.66 -5.75 -9.28
CA TYR A 237 17.10 -4.40 -9.31
C TYR A 237 18.19 -3.32 -9.32
N LEU A 238 19.22 -3.50 -8.49
CA LEU A 238 20.36 -2.56 -8.42
C LEU A 238 21.14 -2.51 -9.75
N HIS A 239 21.42 -3.65 -10.36
CA HIS A 239 22.10 -3.73 -11.65
C HIS A 239 21.27 -3.14 -12.79
N LEU A 240 19.95 -3.42 -12.84
CA LEU A 240 19.03 -2.78 -13.79
C LEU A 240 19.03 -1.26 -13.59
N SER A 241 18.93 -0.80 -12.35
CA SER A 241 18.92 0.63 -12.02
C SER A 241 20.20 1.32 -12.47
N GLU A 242 21.36 0.71 -12.23
CA GLU A 242 22.65 1.24 -12.69
C GLU A 242 22.70 1.38 -14.20
N THR A 243 22.20 0.38 -14.92
CA THR A 243 22.17 0.39 -16.39
C THR A 243 21.30 1.50 -16.94
N TYR A 244 20.10 1.70 -16.38
CA TYR A 244 19.22 2.79 -16.82
C TYR A 244 19.74 4.17 -16.42
N LEU A 245 20.38 4.31 -15.26
CA LEU A 245 21.05 5.56 -14.87
C LEU A 245 22.20 5.92 -15.82
N LYS A 246 23.03 4.94 -16.25
CA LYS A 246 24.09 5.14 -17.27
C LYS A 246 23.52 5.59 -18.61
N ARG A 247 22.28 5.21 -18.94
CA ARG A 247 21.53 5.69 -20.12
C ARG A 247 20.89 7.07 -19.90
N GLY A 248 21.16 7.75 -18.79
CA GLY A 248 20.60 9.06 -18.44
C GLY A 248 19.12 9.03 -18.03
N LYS A 249 18.59 7.86 -17.69
CA LYS A 249 17.19 7.67 -17.28
C LYS A 249 17.04 7.68 -15.76
N ASN A 250 15.85 8.04 -15.28
CA ASN A 250 15.50 8.06 -13.86
C ASN A 250 14.75 6.79 -13.47
N ILE A 251 14.82 6.45 -12.17
CA ILE A 251 14.32 5.18 -11.62
C ILE A 251 13.24 5.44 -10.59
N LEU A 252 12.14 4.70 -10.68
CA LEU A 252 11.12 4.65 -9.64
C LEU A 252 11.07 3.24 -9.02
N MET A 253 11.43 3.14 -7.74
CA MET A 253 11.38 1.91 -6.96
C MET A 253 10.20 1.94 -6.00
N LEU A 254 9.24 1.05 -6.19
CA LEU A 254 8.06 0.89 -5.34
C LEU A 254 8.23 -0.31 -4.41
N VAL A 255 7.99 -0.09 -3.14
CA VAL A 255 7.96 -1.11 -2.10
C VAL A 255 6.57 -1.22 -1.48
N PRO A 256 6.11 -2.42 -1.05
CA PRO A 256 4.71 -2.61 -0.66
C PRO A 256 4.33 -1.89 0.62
N GLU A 257 5.24 -1.79 1.55
CA GLU A 257 5.00 -1.28 2.90
C GLU A 257 6.07 -0.30 3.35
N ILE A 258 5.68 0.56 4.28
CA ILE A 258 6.57 1.57 4.86
C ILE A 258 7.73 0.91 5.60
N SER A 259 7.49 -0.23 6.24
CA SER A 259 8.50 -0.99 6.99
C SER A 259 9.66 -1.51 6.15
N LEU A 260 9.43 -1.71 4.85
CA LEU A 260 10.47 -2.16 3.90
C LEU A 260 11.24 -1.00 3.27
N THR A 261 10.70 0.20 3.33
CA THR A 261 11.34 1.38 2.74
C THR A 261 12.75 1.63 3.29
N PRO A 262 13.01 1.58 4.61
CA PRO A 262 14.35 1.81 5.14
C PRO A 262 15.42 0.84 4.62
N ILE A 263 15.07 -0.44 4.50
CA ILE A 263 16.00 -1.48 4.01
C ILE A 263 16.33 -1.24 2.53
N MET A 264 15.31 -0.97 1.72
CA MET A 264 15.50 -0.70 0.30
C MET A 264 16.25 0.61 0.08
N VAL A 265 15.95 1.63 0.90
CA VAL A 265 16.70 2.90 0.91
C VAL A 265 18.17 2.66 1.26
N GLU A 266 18.48 1.82 2.24
CA GLU A 266 19.86 1.45 2.59
C GLU A 266 20.59 0.82 1.40
N TYR A 267 20.00 -0.22 0.75
CA TYR A 267 20.61 -0.87 -0.42
C TYR A 267 20.88 0.13 -1.56
N PHE A 268 19.90 0.96 -1.88
CA PHE A 268 20.06 1.96 -2.92
C PHE A 268 21.05 3.07 -2.52
N SER A 269 21.06 3.51 -1.24
CA SER A 269 21.98 4.56 -0.77
C SER A 269 23.43 4.11 -0.77
N ARG A 270 23.71 2.85 -0.40
CA ARG A 270 25.06 2.27 -0.50
C ARG A 270 25.57 2.21 -1.93
N ARG A 271 24.64 2.06 -2.90
CA ARG A 271 25.01 1.91 -4.32
C ARG A 271 25.03 3.24 -5.09
N PHE A 272 24.11 4.17 -4.80
CA PHE A 272 23.81 5.36 -5.61
C PHE A 272 23.84 6.66 -4.80
N GLU A 273 24.95 6.95 -4.21
CA GLU A 273 25.19 8.11 -3.34
C GLU A 273 24.55 9.43 -3.85
N GLY A 274 23.84 10.16 -2.97
CA GLY A 274 23.32 11.52 -3.25
C GLY A 274 22.17 11.63 -4.26
N LYS A 275 21.77 10.54 -4.94
CA LYS A 275 20.79 10.57 -6.03
C LYS A 275 19.39 10.14 -5.64
N ILE A 276 19.16 9.82 -4.37
CA ILE A 276 17.93 9.17 -3.90
C ILE A 276 17.00 10.17 -3.22
N ALA A 277 15.72 10.08 -3.52
CA ALA A 277 14.63 10.70 -2.78
C ALA A 277 13.70 9.62 -2.21
N ILE A 278 13.06 9.93 -1.07
CA ILE A 278 12.20 8.99 -0.36
C ILE A 278 10.78 9.55 -0.28
N LEU A 279 9.78 8.71 -0.57
CA LEU A 279 8.38 9.07 -0.44
C LEU A 279 7.57 7.96 0.25
N HIS A 280 7.24 8.15 1.53
CA HIS A 280 6.34 7.26 2.28
C HIS A 280 5.48 8.03 3.30
N SER A 281 4.50 7.35 3.89
CA SER A 281 3.51 8.00 4.76
C SER A 281 4.08 8.48 6.10
N GLU A 282 5.19 7.93 6.59
CA GLU A 282 5.81 8.31 7.87
C GLU A 282 6.57 9.65 7.82
N LEU A 283 6.94 10.10 6.63
CA LEU A 283 7.52 11.43 6.49
C LEU A 283 6.52 12.49 6.96
N THR A 284 7.04 13.49 7.66
CA THR A 284 6.24 14.65 8.04
C THR A 284 5.74 15.41 6.81
N PRO A 285 4.65 16.18 6.90
CA PRO A 285 4.19 16.99 5.77
C PRO A 285 5.27 17.93 5.20
N ALA A 286 6.20 18.39 6.03
CA ALA A 286 7.29 19.27 5.63
C ALA A 286 8.38 18.51 4.86
N GLU A 287 8.78 17.33 5.31
CA GLU A 287 9.72 16.46 4.61
C GLU A 287 9.17 16.01 3.26
N LYS A 288 7.87 15.59 3.20
CA LYS A 288 7.22 15.25 1.93
C LYS A 288 7.20 16.42 0.96
N TYR A 289 6.99 17.63 1.45
CA TYR A 289 7.00 18.84 0.64
C TYR A 289 8.39 19.11 0.06
N ASP A 290 9.43 19.00 0.89
CA ASP A 290 10.82 19.20 0.47
C ASP A 290 11.24 18.13 -0.56
N GLU A 291 10.98 16.85 -0.29
CA GLU A 291 11.30 15.75 -1.24
C GLU A 291 10.54 15.87 -2.55
N TYR A 292 9.25 16.21 -2.51
CA TYR A 292 8.45 16.42 -3.72
C TYR A 292 9.07 17.51 -4.63
N ARG A 293 9.48 18.63 -4.04
CA ARG A 293 10.11 19.74 -4.79
C ARG A 293 11.49 19.36 -5.30
N ARG A 294 12.28 18.63 -4.51
CA ARG A 294 13.59 18.13 -4.89
C ARG A 294 13.50 17.19 -6.10
N ILE A 295 12.52 16.30 -6.12
CA ILE A 295 12.25 15.42 -7.27
C ILE A 295 11.81 16.24 -8.48
N ALA A 296 10.88 17.18 -8.30
CA ALA A 296 10.37 18.03 -9.39
C ALA A 296 11.48 18.86 -10.06
N ARG A 297 12.51 19.31 -9.30
CA ARG A 297 13.67 20.01 -9.82
C ARG A 297 14.72 19.10 -10.47
N GLY A 298 14.51 17.77 -10.44
CA GLY A 298 15.44 16.80 -11.04
C GLY A 298 16.74 16.58 -10.26
N GLU A 299 16.78 16.99 -8.99
CA GLU A 299 17.93 16.78 -8.09
C GLU A 299 18.04 15.30 -7.67
N ALA A 300 16.92 14.58 -7.58
CA ALA A 300 16.90 13.14 -7.38
C ALA A 300 16.75 12.41 -8.71
N LYS A 301 17.50 11.32 -8.86
CA LYS A 301 17.45 10.42 -10.03
C LYS A 301 16.75 9.12 -9.75
N ILE A 302 16.66 8.75 -8.47
CA ILE A 302 16.01 7.55 -7.98
C ILE A 302 14.99 7.98 -6.93
N VAL A 303 13.76 7.51 -7.05
CA VAL A 303 12.74 7.65 -6.02
C VAL A 303 12.44 6.27 -5.45
N VAL A 304 12.59 6.11 -4.14
CA VAL A 304 12.21 4.90 -3.40
C VAL A 304 11.01 5.23 -2.53
N GLY A 305 9.95 4.46 -2.63
CA GLY A 305 8.79 4.73 -1.79
C GLY A 305 7.68 3.71 -1.84
N ALA A 306 6.69 3.92 -0.98
CA ALA A 306 5.49 3.09 -0.93
C ALA A 306 4.51 3.45 -2.06
N ARG A 307 3.34 2.82 -2.08
CA ARG A 307 2.29 2.98 -3.09
C ARG A 307 2.16 4.41 -3.68
N SER A 308 2.07 5.43 -2.84
CA SER A 308 1.89 6.82 -3.30
C SER A 308 3.09 7.41 -4.04
N ALA A 309 4.28 6.81 -3.92
CA ALA A 309 5.46 7.24 -4.67
C ALA A 309 5.31 7.05 -6.18
N VAL A 310 4.32 6.26 -6.62
CA VAL A 310 3.96 6.14 -8.03
C VAL A 310 3.59 7.50 -8.66
N PHE A 311 3.22 8.50 -7.86
CA PHE A 311 2.92 9.87 -8.29
C PHE A 311 4.08 10.86 -8.10
N ALA A 312 5.28 10.38 -7.79
CA ALA A 312 6.45 11.26 -7.71
C ALA A 312 6.61 12.09 -9.00
N PRO A 313 6.89 13.41 -8.94
CA PRO A 313 7.05 14.25 -10.11
C PRO A 313 8.40 14.03 -10.79
N LEU A 314 8.73 12.76 -11.02
CA LEU A 314 9.97 12.29 -11.62
C LEU A 314 9.84 12.33 -13.14
N SER A 315 10.69 13.10 -13.79
CA SER A 315 10.77 13.19 -15.26
C SER A 315 11.69 12.11 -15.85
N ASN A 316 11.61 11.89 -17.15
CA ASN A 316 12.51 11.01 -17.91
C ASN A 316 12.69 9.61 -17.28
N ILE A 317 11.60 9.02 -16.81
CA ILE A 317 11.61 7.68 -16.22
C ILE A 317 12.05 6.66 -17.28
N GLY A 318 12.98 5.78 -16.93
CA GLY A 318 13.40 4.67 -17.80
C GLY A 318 13.06 3.31 -17.23
N LEU A 319 12.97 3.24 -15.89
CA LEU A 319 12.70 1.99 -15.18
C LEU A 319 11.79 2.24 -13.99
N ILE A 320 10.74 1.44 -13.89
CA ILE A 320 9.86 1.36 -12.72
C ILE A 320 9.96 -0.06 -12.18
N ILE A 321 10.38 -0.20 -10.93
CA ILE A 321 10.46 -1.49 -10.24
C ILE A 321 9.38 -1.52 -9.18
N MET A 322 8.66 -2.62 -9.09
CA MET A 322 7.70 -2.89 -8.04
C MET A 322 8.06 -4.20 -7.35
N ASP A 323 8.57 -4.12 -6.13
CA ASP A 323 8.91 -5.32 -5.35
C ASP A 323 7.67 -5.86 -4.63
N GLU A 324 7.60 -7.20 -4.47
CA GLU A 324 6.47 -7.92 -3.91
C GLU A 324 5.12 -7.46 -4.52
N GLU A 325 5.01 -7.46 -5.85
CA GLU A 325 3.91 -6.87 -6.62
C GLU A 325 2.51 -7.40 -6.26
N HIS A 326 2.45 -8.60 -5.67
CA HIS A 326 1.22 -9.28 -5.25
C HIS A 326 0.57 -8.65 -4.03
N VAL A 327 1.30 -7.79 -3.29
CA VAL A 327 0.82 -7.29 -2.00
C VAL A 327 -0.35 -6.33 -2.14
N SER A 328 -1.43 -6.60 -1.41
CA SER A 328 -2.68 -5.83 -1.45
C SER A 328 -2.52 -4.34 -1.09
N SER A 329 -1.47 -3.95 -0.36
CA SER A 329 -1.23 -2.55 0.00
C SER A 329 -0.95 -1.61 -1.20
N TYR A 330 -0.67 -2.17 -2.38
CA TYR A 330 -0.57 -1.40 -3.62
C TYR A 330 -1.93 -0.93 -4.17
N LYS A 331 -3.04 -1.50 -3.72
CA LYS A 331 -4.39 -1.01 -3.97
C LYS A 331 -4.78 0.02 -2.90
N GLN A 332 -5.41 1.12 -3.30
CA GLN A 332 -5.92 2.12 -2.36
C GLN A 332 -7.31 1.75 -1.87
N ASP A 333 -7.54 1.83 -0.55
CA ASP A 333 -8.80 1.46 0.10
C ASP A 333 -9.92 2.51 -0.03
N GLY A 334 -9.62 3.67 -0.60
CA GLY A 334 -10.55 4.77 -0.80
C GLY A 334 -10.39 5.41 -2.18
N LEU A 335 -11.30 6.33 -2.53
CA LEU A 335 -11.23 7.05 -3.79
C LEU A 335 -9.83 7.63 -4.03
N PRO A 336 -9.30 7.45 -5.24
CA PRO A 336 -9.87 6.88 -6.47
C PRO A 336 -9.76 5.34 -6.62
N TYR A 337 -9.50 4.57 -5.57
CA TYR A 337 -9.32 3.10 -5.55
C TYR A 337 -8.27 2.59 -6.56
N TYR A 338 -7.23 3.37 -6.84
CA TYR A 338 -6.20 2.99 -7.81
C TYR A 338 -5.31 1.85 -7.31
N HIS A 339 -4.76 1.08 -8.25
CA HIS A 339 -3.69 0.13 -7.99
C HIS A 339 -2.37 0.68 -8.55
N ALA A 340 -1.32 0.74 -7.73
CA ALA A 340 -0.04 1.34 -8.14
C ALA A 340 0.59 0.64 -9.35
N ARG A 341 0.37 -0.68 -9.57
CA ARG A 341 0.84 -1.42 -10.74
C ARG A 341 0.25 -0.84 -12.03
N GLU A 342 -1.06 -0.63 -12.09
CA GLU A 342 -1.71 -0.10 -13.28
C GLU A 342 -1.27 1.34 -13.56
N VAL A 343 -1.14 2.16 -12.52
CA VAL A 343 -0.60 3.52 -12.64
C VAL A 343 0.86 3.51 -13.11
N ALA A 344 1.69 2.59 -12.59
CA ALA A 344 3.07 2.43 -13.03
C ALA A 344 3.16 2.07 -14.52
N ILE A 345 2.26 1.20 -15.01
CA ILE A 345 2.16 0.83 -16.43
C ILE A 345 1.70 2.04 -17.28
N MET A 346 0.70 2.80 -16.82
CA MET A 346 0.28 4.04 -17.49
C MET A 346 1.45 5.01 -17.64
N ARG A 347 2.20 5.25 -16.56
CA ARG A 347 3.40 6.11 -16.57
C ARG A 347 4.49 5.58 -17.50
N ALA A 348 4.73 4.26 -17.48
CA ALA A 348 5.72 3.65 -18.36
C ALA A 348 5.42 3.90 -19.83
N ARG A 349 4.16 3.88 -20.25
CA ARG A 349 3.74 4.21 -21.62
C ARG A 349 4.08 5.64 -22.01
N HIS A 350 3.89 6.60 -21.12
CA HIS A 350 4.26 8.00 -21.39
C HIS A 350 5.76 8.21 -21.65
N PHE A 351 6.60 7.45 -20.94
CA PHE A 351 8.06 7.59 -21.02
C PHE A 351 8.74 6.53 -21.87
N SER A 352 7.99 5.57 -22.45
CA SER A 352 8.55 4.35 -23.05
C SER A 352 9.51 3.64 -22.09
N ALA A 353 9.12 3.57 -20.81
CA ALA A 353 9.91 3.01 -19.74
C ALA A 353 9.63 1.50 -19.58
N LYS A 354 10.55 0.80 -18.94
CA LYS A 354 10.43 -0.60 -18.54
C LYS A 354 9.77 -0.70 -17.16
N VAL A 355 8.82 -1.62 -16.98
CA VAL A 355 8.27 -1.99 -15.67
C VAL A 355 8.76 -3.38 -15.30
N VAL A 356 9.30 -3.53 -14.11
CA VAL A 356 9.72 -4.83 -13.55
C VAL A 356 8.87 -5.12 -12.31
N LEU A 357 8.09 -6.18 -12.38
CA LEU A 357 7.26 -6.66 -11.28
C LEU A 357 7.97 -7.84 -10.62
N GLY A 358 8.43 -7.65 -9.39
CA GLY A 358 9.16 -8.69 -8.66
C GLY A 358 8.32 -9.36 -7.60
N SER A 359 8.37 -10.69 -7.51
CA SER A 359 7.70 -11.46 -6.48
C SER A 359 8.25 -12.87 -6.35
N ALA A 360 8.13 -13.43 -5.14
CA ALA A 360 8.31 -14.88 -4.94
C ALA A 360 7.01 -15.65 -5.22
N THR A 361 5.88 -14.99 -5.02
CA THR A 361 4.52 -15.52 -5.19
C THR A 361 3.72 -14.51 -6.04
N PRO A 362 3.99 -14.42 -7.36
CA PRO A 362 3.31 -13.45 -8.21
C PRO A 362 1.79 -13.54 -8.11
N SER A 363 1.09 -12.42 -8.26
CA SER A 363 -0.37 -12.43 -8.37
C SER A 363 -0.79 -13.27 -9.59
N LEU A 364 -1.92 -13.98 -9.48
CA LEU A 364 -2.38 -14.86 -10.56
C LEU A 364 -2.58 -14.09 -11.86
N GLU A 365 -3.01 -12.84 -11.79
CA GLU A 365 -3.20 -11.96 -12.94
C GLU A 365 -1.87 -11.65 -13.63
N THR A 366 -0.83 -11.31 -12.87
CA THR A 366 0.52 -11.04 -13.41
C THR A 366 1.13 -12.30 -14.01
N ARG A 367 1.04 -13.42 -13.30
CA ARG A 367 1.58 -14.71 -13.79
C ARG A 367 0.86 -15.20 -15.05
N ALA A 368 -0.47 -15.01 -15.13
CA ALA A 368 -1.24 -15.35 -16.32
C ALA A 368 -0.86 -14.51 -17.54
N ARG A 369 -0.62 -13.21 -17.35
CA ARG A 369 -0.13 -12.32 -18.42
C ARG A 369 1.27 -12.71 -18.90
N ALA A 370 2.15 -13.11 -17.98
CA ALA A 370 3.47 -13.63 -18.32
C ALA A 370 3.37 -14.95 -19.11
N GLN A 371 2.52 -15.88 -18.66
CA GLN A 371 2.28 -17.15 -19.35
C GLN A 371 1.73 -16.97 -20.78
N LYS A 372 0.87 -15.97 -20.98
CA LYS A 372 0.31 -15.63 -22.30
C LYS A 372 1.28 -14.83 -23.18
N GLY A 373 2.49 -14.53 -22.71
CA GLY A 373 3.48 -13.74 -23.43
C GLY A 373 3.10 -12.24 -23.56
N VAL A 374 2.13 -11.75 -22.78
CA VAL A 374 1.81 -10.32 -22.70
C VAL A 374 2.92 -9.61 -21.94
N TYR A 375 3.38 -10.18 -20.83
CA TYR A 375 4.55 -9.74 -20.08
C TYR A 375 5.76 -10.60 -20.41
N GLY A 376 6.96 -10.04 -20.30
CA GLY A 376 8.19 -10.81 -20.25
C GLY A 376 8.26 -11.63 -18.96
N TYR A 377 9.11 -12.66 -18.95
CA TYR A 377 9.18 -13.57 -17.81
C TYR A 377 10.62 -14.01 -17.54
N ALA A 378 11.11 -13.67 -16.36
CA ALA A 378 12.42 -14.08 -15.86
C ALA A 378 12.25 -14.81 -14.52
N VAL A 379 12.99 -15.92 -14.32
CA VAL A 379 12.83 -16.81 -13.16
C VAL A 379 14.16 -17.00 -12.45
N MET A 380 14.11 -17.01 -11.11
CA MET A 380 15.23 -17.33 -10.22
C MET A 380 14.74 -18.39 -9.23
N SER A 381 15.09 -19.63 -9.47
CA SER A 381 14.55 -20.82 -8.79
C SER A 381 15.31 -21.19 -7.50
N HIS A 382 16.55 -20.72 -7.34
CA HIS A 382 17.43 -21.10 -6.24
C HIS A 382 17.71 -19.92 -5.31
N ARG A 383 17.95 -20.25 -4.02
CA ARG A 383 18.41 -19.29 -3.03
C ARG A 383 19.91 -19.04 -3.21
N VAL A 384 20.35 -17.80 -3.00
CA VAL A 384 21.78 -17.42 -3.12
C VAL A 384 22.70 -18.33 -2.27
N ASN A 385 22.23 -18.75 -1.10
CA ASN A 385 23.04 -19.53 -0.15
C ASN A 385 22.81 -21.04 -0.21
N GLU A 386 22.09 -21.57 -1.22
CA GLU A 386 21.76 -23.00 -1.39
C GLU A 386 21.22 -23.72 -0.13
N LYS A 387 20.74 -22.96 0.87
CA LYS A 387 20.23 -23.52 2.13
C LYS A 387 18.91 -24.24 1.90
N ALA A 388 18.80 -25.41 2.52
CA ALA A 388 17.57 -26.22 2.48
C ALA A 388 16.36 -25.46 3.02
N LEU A 389 15.18 -25.74 2.46
CA LEU A 389 13.93 -25.22 2.99
C LEU A 389 13.71 -25.66 4.43
N PRO A 390 13.08 -24.83 5.27
CA PRO A 390 12.74 -25.21 6.65
C PRO A 390 11.88 -26.46 6.70
N LYS A 391 12.06 -27.29 7.71
CA LYS A 391 11.17 -28.43 7.96
C LYS A 391 9.79 -27.92 8.34
N THR A 392 8.79 -28.18 7.51
CA THR A 392 7.43 -27.72 7.73
C THR A 392 6.53 -28.87 8.22
N LYS A 393 5.73 -28.59 9.27
CA LYS A 393 4.78 -29.55 9.83
C LYS A 393 3.37 -28.92 9.84
N ILE A 394 2.44 -29.58 9.16
CA ILE A 394 1.01 -29.23 9.23
C ILE A 394 0.42 -30.01 10.41
N ILE A 395 -0.33 -29.31 11.26
CA ILE A 395 -0.95 -29.89 12.46
C ILE A 395 -2.46 -29.81 12.30
N ASP A 396 -3.09 -30.98 12.32
CA ASP A 396 -4.52 -31.13 12.28
C ASP A 396 -5.16 -30.82 13.65
N LEU A 397 -5.90 -29.73 13.74
CA LEU A 397 -6.58 -29.31 14.95
C LEU A 397 -7.90 -30.09 15.20
N THR A 398 -8.34 -30.92 14.25
CA THR A 398 -9.48 -31.84 14.47
C THR A 398 -9.07 -33.03 15.35
N ASP A 399 -7.79 -33.39 15.39
CA ASP A 399 -7.27 -34.38 16.32
C ASP A 399 -7.23 -33.82 17.73
N ARG A 400 -8.20 -34.22 18.55
CA ARG A 400 -8.35 -33.76 19.93
C ARG A 400 -7.15 -34.07 20.84
N ARG A 401 -6.30 -35.03 20.47
CA ARG A 401 -5.08 -35.36 21.22
C ARG A 401 -4.00 -34.30 21.01
N LEU A 402 -4.06 -33.59 19.90
CA LEU A 402 -3.09 -32.55 19.50
C LEU A 402 -3.63 -31.14 19.77
N SER A 403 -4.92 -30.94 19.75
CA SER A 403 -5.57 -29.63 19.90
C SER A 403 -5.81 -29.24 21.35
N SER A 404 -6.04 -27.96 21.59
CA SER A 404 -6.52 -27.40 22.89
C SER A 404 -5.50 -27.43 24.04
N TYR A 405 -4.26 -27.00 23.75
CA TYR A 405 -3.18 -26.96 24.75
C TYR A 405 -2.65 -25.52 24.95
N PRO A 406 -2.20 -25.09 26.15
CA PRO A 406 -2.48 -25.75 27.43
C PRO A 406 -3.96 -25.61 27.83
N PRO A 407 -4.49 -26.53 28.62
CA PRO A 407 -5.86 -26.40 29.12
C PRO A 407 -5.98 -25.17 30.02
N LEU A 408 -7.07 -24.39 29.85
CA LEU A 408 -7.37 -23.26 30.72
C LEU A 408 -8.00 -23.79 32.01
N VAL A 409 -7.31 -23.62 33.11
CA VAL A 409 -7.85 -23.93 34.44
C VAL A 409 -8.50 -22.67 35.01
N THR A 410 -9.78 -22.70 35.22
CA THR A 410 -10.55 -21.64 35.91
C THR A 410 -10.98 -22.15 37.25
N ILE A 411 -10.58 -21.51 38.34
CA ILE A 411 -11.05 -21.81 39.69
C ILE A 411 -12.40 -21.10 39.90
N ARG A 412 -13.41 -21.84 40.24
CA ARG A 412 -14.72 -21.30 40.61
C ARG A 412 -14.67 -20.65 42.00
N PRO A 413 -15.64 -19.78 42.33
CA PRO A 413 -15.75 -19.21 43.68
C PRO A 413 -15.92 -20.24 44.78
N ASP A 414 -16.38 -21.44 44.45
CA ASP A 414 -16.54 -22.60 45.33
C ASP A 414 -15.24 -23.41 45.53
N GLY A 415 -14.14 -23.02 44.85
CA GLY A 415 -12.84 -23.68 44.92
C GLY A 415 -12.63 -24.79 43.89
N ASP A 416 -13.67 -25.18 43.15
CA ASP A 416 -13.57 -26.21 42.12
C ASP A 416 -12.83 -25.71 40.85
N ALA A 417 -11.89 -26.48 40.38
CA ALA A 417 -11.17 -26.20 39.16
C ALA A 417 -11.87 -26.74 37.92
N ILE A 418 -12.31 -25.85 37.04
CA ILE A 418 -12.83 -26.26 35.72
C ILE A 418 -11.69 -26.14 34.69
N THR A 419 -11.39 -27.27 34.08
CA THR A 419 -10.44 -27.32 32.93
C THR A 419 -11.22 -27.13 31.65
N LYS A 420 -10.98 -26.00 30.95
CA LYS A 420 -11.56 -25.74 29.63
C LYS A 420 -10.47 -25.91 28.55
N PRO A 421 -10.80 -26.50 27.40
CA PRO A 421 -9.84 -26.60 26.29
C PRO A 421 -9.44 -25.19 25.83
N ASN A 422 -8.13 -24.98 25.64
CA ASN A 422 -7.60 -23.77 25.01
C ASN A 422 -7.46 -24.02 23.51
N ALA A 423 -8.29 -23.41 22.71
CA ALA A 423 -8.31 -23.63 21.27
C ALA A 423 -7.22 -22.82 20.49
N ILE A 424 -6.19 -22.29 21.14
CA ILE A 424 -5.16 -21.46 20.49
C ILE A 424 -3.99 -22.30 20.01
N PHE A 425 -3.42 -23.14 20.86
CA PHE A 425 -2.24 -23.92 20.54
C PHE A 425 -2.53 -25.42 20.48
N SER A 426 -1.87 -26.09 19.56
CA SER A 426 -1.68 -27.53 19.60
C SER A 426 -0.52 -27.88 20.53
N LYS A 427 -0.55 -29.06 21.12
CA LYS A 427 0.56 -29.54 21.96
C LYS A 427 1.91 -29.53 21.21
N PRO A 428 2.02 -30.02 19.94
CA PRO A 428 3.30 -29.99 19.23
C PRO A 428 3.88 -28.60 19.01
N LEU A 429 3.06 -27.59 18.69
CA LEU A 429 3.55 -26.22 18.53
C LEU A 429 3.97 -25.63 19.88
N PHE A 430 3.16 -25.87 20.93
CA PHE A 430 3.43 -25.35 22.27
C PHE A 430 4.73 -25.93 22.84
N ASP A 431 4.93 -27.25 22.78
CA ASP A 431 6.14 -27.91 23.24
C ASP A 431 7.37 -27.41 22.48
N LYS A 432 7.23 -27.18 21.15
CA LYS A 432 8.31 -26.67 20.33
C LYS A 432 8.68 -25.22 20.68
N ILE A 433 7.71 -24.36 21.03
CA ILE A 433 7.98 -23.01 21.54
C ILE A 433 8.85 -23.11 22.80
N GLY A 434 8.47 -23.95 23.77
CA GLY A 434 9.25 -24.15 25.01
C GLY A 434 10.67 -24.68 24.76
N GLU A 435 10.82 -25.63 23.82
CA GLU A 435 12.14 -26.14 23.40
C GLU A 435 13.02 -25.01 22.83
N LYS A 436 12.48 -24.14 21.95
CA LYS A 436 13.27 -23.06 21.35
C LYS A 436 13.65 -21.99 22.37
N LEU A 437 12.72 -21.61 23.25
CA LEU A 437 13.02 -20.69 24.35
C LEU A 437 14.10 -21.18 25.28
N SER A 438 14.11 -22.49 25.64
CA SER A 438 15.14 -23.07 26.49
C SER A 438 16.54 -23.05 25.86
N ARG A 439 16.63 -22.92 24.53
CA ARG A 439 17.88 -22.79 23.78
C ARG A 439 18.29 -21.34 23.52
N GLY A 440 17.52 -20.36 24.00
CA GLY A 440 17.71 -18.92 23.69
C GLY A 440 17.47 -18.56 22.24
N GLU A 441 16.63 -19.34 21.54
CA GLU A 441 16.27 -19.11 20.17
C GLU A 441 14.95 -18.32 20.09
N GLN A 442 14.78 -17.51 19.03
CA GLN A 442 13.59 -16.66 18.87
C GLN A 442 12.49 -17.36 18.07
N VAL A 443 11.25 -16.98 18.37
CA VAL A 443 10.03 -17.54 17.77
C VAL A 443 9.17 -16.42 17.15
N ILE A 444 8.65 -16.66 15.96
CA ILE A 444 7.61 -15.82 15.33
C ILE A 444 6.30 -16.60 15.29
N LEU A 445 5.22 -15.97 15.76
CA LEU A 445 3.87 -16.52 15.68
C LEU A 445 2.98 -15.61 14.84
N LEU A 446 2.41 -16.19 13.79
CA LEU A 446 1.60 -15.47 12.80
C LEU A 446 0.12 -15.81 12.93
N LEU A 447 -0.70 -14.76 12.97
CA LEU A 447 -2.15 -14.83 12.77
C LEU A 447 -2.52 -14.11 11.48
N ASN A 448 -3.35 -14.73 10.64
CA ASN A 448 -3.71 -14.17 9.34
C ASN A 448 -4.86 -13.18 9.41
N HIS A 449 -5.05 -12.34 10.44
CA HIS A 449 -6.17 -11.38 10.34
C HIS A 449 -6.10 -10.11 11.17
N ARG A 450 -6.67 -9.04 10.57
CA ARG A 450 -7.13 -7.81 11.22
C ARG A 450 -8.63 -7.99 11.60
N GLY A 451 -8.94 -8.21 12.89
CA GLY A 451 -10.33 -8.28 13.39
C GLY A 451 -10.87 -9.72 13.61
N TYR A 452 -12.06 -9.81 14.18
CA TYR A 452 -12.73 -11.08 14.48
C TYR A 452 -13.30 -11.70 13.20
N ALA A 453 -12.72 -12.77 12.71
CA ALA A 453 -13.36 -13.61 11.70
C ALA A 453 -14.46 -14.45 12.40
N ASN A 454 -15.72 -14.15 12.13
CA ASN A 454 -16.86 -14.87 12.67
C ASN A 454 -17.35 -15.97 11.73
N TYR A 455 -16.44 -16.88 11.30
CA TYR A 455 -16.89 -18.04 10.53
C TYR A 455 -17.17 -19.23 11.43
N LEU A 456 -18.01 -20.14 10.94
CA LEU A 456 -18.33 -21.38 11.64
C LEU A 456 -17.49 -22.52 11.10
N THR A 457 -17.01 -23.35 12.02
CA THR A 457 -16.41 -24.64 11.69
C THR A 457 -16.90 -25.71 12.66
N CYS A 458 -16.96 -26.92 12.18
CA CYS A 458 -17.18 -28.08 13.03
C CYS A 458 -15.85 -28.49 13.68
N SER A 459 -15.73 -28.41 15.00
CA SER A 459 -14.52 -28.82 15.71
C SER A 459 -14.29 -30.35 15.69
N HIS A 460 -15.27 -31.12 15.22
CA HIS A 460 -15.18 -32.57 15.14
C HIS A 460 -14.58 -33.06 13.81
N CYS A 461 -14.98 -32.46 12.66
CA CYS A 461 -14.54 -32.89 11.34
C CYS A 461 -13.87 -31.80 10.50
N GLY A 462 -13.73 -30.59 11.03
CA GLY A 462 -13.12 -29.46 10.31
C GLY A 462 -14.02 -28.84 9.24
N HIS A 463 -15.27 -29.28 9.07
CA HIS A 463 -16.17 -28.74 8.05
C HIS A 463 -16.34 -27.23 8.23
N ILE A 464 -16.05 -26.45 7.19
CA ILE A 464 -16.32 -25.02 7.11
C ILE A 464 -17.65 -24.82 6.40
N PHE A 465 -18.53 -23.99 6.97
CA PHE A 465 -19.85 -23.74 6.40
C PHE A 465 -19.74 -22.83 5.18
N THR A 466 -20.04 -23.39 4.00
CA THR A 466 -19.93 -22.71 2.70
C THR A 466 -21.30 -22.47 2.07
N CYS A 467 -21.41 -21.40 1.31
CA CYS A 467 -22.61 -21.05 0.56
C CYS A 467 -22.91 -22.10 -0.52
N PRO A 468 -24.13 -22.65 -0.60
CA PRO A 468 -24.49 -23.63 -1.62
C PRO A 468 -24.51 -23.05 -3.04
N GLU A 469 -24.73 -21.71 -3.19
CA GLU A 469 -24.85 -21.03 -4.48
C GLU A 469 -23.50 -20.68 -5.12
N CYS A 470 -22.55 -20.18 -4.31
CA CYS A 470 -21.27 -19.68 -4.85
C CYS A 470 -20.04 -20.29 -4.18
N HIS A 471 -20.23 -21.24 -3.28
CA HIS A 471 -19.19 -21.94 -2.52
C HIS A 471 -18.25 -21.02 -1.72
N GLY A 472 -18.65 -19.74 -1.51
CA GLY A 472 -17.98 -18.83 -0.59
C GLY A 472 -18.29 -19.19 0.85
N ASN A 473 -17.41 -18.81 1.80
CA ASN A 473 -17.66 -19.08 3.20
C ASN A 473 -18.81 -18.21 3.74
N LEU A 474 -19.62 -18.82 4.61
CA LEU A 474 -20.71 -18.14 5.29
C LEU A 474 -20.19 -17.46 6.56
N VAL A 475 -20.60 -16.21 6.78
CA VAL A 475 -20.23 -15.42 7.96
C VAL A 475 -21.41 -15.32 8.91
N TYR A 476 -21.16 -15.60 10.18
CA TYR A 476 -22.20 -15.50 11.21
C TYR A 476 -22.37 -14.05 11.69
N HIS A 477 -23.59 -13.56 11.58
CA HIS A 477 -24.02 -12.26 12.08
C HIS A 477 -24.70 -12.39 13.44
N LYS A 478 -24.04 -11.86 14.49
CA LYS A 478 -24.53 -11.97 15.86
C LYS A 478 -25.85 -11.22 16.09
N ASN A 479 -26.10 -10.14 15.37
CA ASN A 479 -27.25 -9.26 15.58
C ASN A 479 -28.58 -9.90 15.17
N ASP A 480 -28.56 -10.68 14.11
CA ASP A 480 -29.75 -11.34 13.56
C ASP A 480 -29.73 -12.88 13.69
N GLY A 481 -28.62 -13.46 14.16
CA GLY A 481 -28.44 -14.89 14.33
C GLY A 481 -28.33 -15.68 13.04
N LEU A 482 -28.07 -15.02 11.92
CA LEU A 482 -28.04 -15.60 10.58
C LEU A 482 -26.62 -15.83 10.07
N LEU A 483 -26.50 -16.79 9.16
CA LEU A 483 -25.34 -16.97 8.29
C LEU A 483 -25.58 -16.25 6.97
N LYS A 484 -24.65 -15.38 6.57
CA LYS A 484 -24.75 -14.61 5.33
C LYS A 484 -23.55 -14.85 4.42
N CYS A 485 -23.81 -14.98 3.15
CA CYS A 485 -22.76 -14.99 2.12
C CYS A 485 -22.55 -13.58 1.59
N HIS A 486 -21.38 -12.99 1.86
CA HIS A 486 -21.02 -11.67 1.34
C HIS A 486 -20.57 -11.66 -0.13
N ARG A 487 -20.63 -12.82 -0.84
CA ARG A 487 -20.31 -12.91 -2.27
C ARG A 487 -21.56 -12.87 -3.17
N CYS A 488 -22.65 -13.51 -2.75
CA CYS A 488 -23.86 -13.62 -3.56
C CYS A 488 -25.14 -13.19 -2.84
N GLY A 489 -25.05 -12.86 -1.54
CA GLY A 489 -26.20 -12.45 -0.75
C GLY A 489 -27.05 -13.59 -0.17
N TYR A 490 -26.64 -14.85 -0.34
CA TYR A 490 -27.35 -16.00 0.25
C TYR A 490 -27.39 -15.88 1.78
N VAL A 491 -28.52 -16.26 2.37
CA VAL A 491 -28.76 -16.18 3.83
C VAL A 491 -29.39 -17.48 4.31
N GLU A 492 -28.88 -18.02 5.41
CA GLU A 492 -29.47 -19.19 6.08
C GLU A 492 -29.45 -19.05 7.61
N ARG A 493 -30.18 -19.90 8.30
CA ARG A 493 -30.21 -19.95 9.77
C ARG A 493 -28.94 -20.64 10.30
N TYR A 494 -28.60 -20.32 11.56
CA TYR A 494 -27.55 -21.05 12.28
C TYR A 494 -27.92 -22.54 12.38
N PRO A 495 -27.06 -23.45 11.95
CA PRO A 495 -27.36 -24.90 11.94
C PRO A 495 -27.21 -25.50 13.33
N ASP A 496 -28.12 -26.42 13.68
CA ASP A 496 -28.09 -27.16 14.96
C ASP A 496 -27.01 -28.26 14.96
N ALA A 497 -26.66 -28.77 13.77
CA ALA A 497 -25.68 -29.84 13.60
C ALA A 497 -24.87 -29.65 12.33
N CYS A 498 -23.65 -30.19 12.30
CA CYS A 498 -22.77 -30.17 11.15
C CYS A 498 -23.37 -31.04 10.02
N PRO A 499 -23.54 -30.50 8.82
CA PRO A 499 -24.10 -31.25 7.67
C PRO A 499 -23.20 -32.41 7.22
N GLN A 500 -21.91 -32.38 7.53
CA GLN A 500 -20.97 -33.41 7.10
C GLN A 500 -20.88 -34.60 8.07
N CYS A 501 -20.92 -34.34 9.39
CA CYS A 501 -20.71 -35.41 10.40
C CYS A 501 -21.79 -35.50 11.45
N GLY A 502 -22.87 -34.71 11.42
CA GLY A 502 -23.96 -34.72 12.35
C GLY A 502 -23.66 -34.21 13.76
N SER A 503 -22.43 -33.78 14.03
CA SER A 503 -22.00 -33.27 15.34
C SER A 503 -22.58 -31.89 15.63
N SER A 504 -23.07 -31.66 16.87
CA SER A 504 -23.45 -30.33 17.37
C SER A 504 -22.25 -29.46 17.79
N ALA A 505 -21.01 -29.97 17.65
CA ALA A 505 -19.78 -29.28 18.02
C ALA A 505 -19.39 -28.19 17.02
N ILE A 506 -20.32 -27.29 16.72
CA ILE A 506 -20.12 -26.14 15.85
C ILE A 506 -19.53 -25.01 16.68
N MET A 507 -18.41 -24.48 16.25
CA MET A 507 -17.71 -23.42 16.94
C MET A 507 -17.50 -22.20 16.05
N ARG A 508 -17.50 -21.02 16.66
CA ARG A 508 -17.04 -19.79 16.05
C ARG A 508 -15.54 -19.74 16.20
N VAL A 509 -14.85 -19.60 15.08
CA VAL A 509 -13.39 -19.52 15.08
C VAL A 509 -12.97 -18.07 14.89
N GLY A 510 -12.14 -17.60 15.79
CA GLY A 510 -11.53 -16.27 15.73
C GLY A 510 -11.04 -15.82 17.11
N PHE A 511 -9.74 -15.52 17.19
CA PHE A 511 -9.12 -14.87 18.34
C PHE A 511 -8.06 -13.91 17.86
N GLY A 512 -7.86 -12.81 18.58
CA GLY A 512 -6.87 -11.79 18.24
C GLY A 512 -5.48 -12.11 18.79
N THR A 513 -4.47 -11.40 18.28
CA THR A 513 -3.08 -11.43 18.73
C THR A 513 -2.96 -11.21 20.23
N GLU A 514 -3.82 -10.36 20.81
CA GLU A 514 -3.85 -10.06 22.23
C GLU A 514 -4.08 -11.30 23.11
N ARG A 515 -5.03 -12.16 22.72
CA ARG A 515 -5.31 -13.41 23.42
C ARG A 515 -4.13 -14.39 23.31
N VAL A 516 -3.48 -14.44 22.16
CA VAL A 516 -2.27 -15.27 21.97
C VAL A 516 -1.14 -14.81 22.89
N VAL A 517 -0.88 -13.50 22.94
CA VAL A 517 0.13 -12.89 23.82
C VAL A 517 -0.17 -13.20 25.28
N LYS A 518 -1.42 -13.02 25.71
CA LYS A 518 -1.83 -13.30 27.10
C LYS A 518 -1.54 -14.74 27.50
N VAL A 519 -1.93 -15.71 26.67
CA VAL A 519 -1.67 -17.14 26.96
C VAL A 519 -0.17 -17.44 27.00
N LEU A 520 0.63 -16.85 26.11
CA LEU A 520 2.09 -17.04 26.13
C LEU A 520 2.72 -16.46 27.40
N GLN A 521 2.32 -15.28 27.84
CA GLN A 521 2.82 -14.66 29.07
C GLN A 521 2.44 -15.45 30.33
N GLU A 522 1.24 -16.03 30.37
CA GLU A 522 0.80 -16.89 31.47
C GLU A 522 1.59 -18.20 31.53
N GLN A 523 1.93 -18.79 30.39
CA GLN A 523 2.57 -20.09 30.30
C GLN A 523 4.11 -20.04 30.29
N TYR A 524 4.68 -18.95 29.77
CA TYR A 524 6.11 -18.68 29.73
C TYR A 524 6.43 -17.32 30.40
N PRO A 525 6.31 -17.22 31.74
CA PRO A 525 6.42 -15.95 32.47
C PRO A 525 7.76 -15.23 32.30
N THR A 526 8.80 -15.98 31.99
CA THR A 526 10.17 -15.46 31.79
C THR A 526 10.43 -14.99 30.38
N ALA A 527 9.60 -15.40 29.40
CA ALA A 527 9.74 -15.03 28.00
C ALA A 527 9.19 -13.62 27.74
N LYS A 528 9.96 -12.82 27.04
CA LYS A 528 9.56 -11.47 26.60
C LYS A 528 8.78 -11.58 25.30
N VAL A 529 7.48 -11.31 25.35
CA VAL A 529 6.58 -11.42 24.20
C VAL A 529 6.32 -10.04 23.62
N GLY A 530 6.73 -9.81 22.37
CA GLY A 530 6.41 -8.65 21.58
C GLY A 530 5.12 -8.85 20.77
N ARG A 531 4.31 -7.78 20.61
CA ARG A 531 3.08 -7.78 19.81
C ARG A 531 3.18 -6.78 18.67
N LEU A 532 2.77 -7.18 17.47
CA LEU A 532 2.85 -6.38 16.28
C LEU A 532 1.60 -6.57 15.40
N ASP A 533 0.61 -5.69 15.61
CA ASP A 533 -0.60 -5.62 14.81
C ASP A 533 -1.01 -4.17 14.52
N SER A 534 -2.04 -3.99 13.71
CA SER A 534 -2.50 -2.66 13.27
C SER A 534 -2.97 -1.75 14.40
N ASP A 535 -3.38 -2.29 15.55
CA ASP A 535 -3.85 -1.50 16.68
C ASP A 535 -2.67 -0.91 17.47
N VAL A 536 -1.59 -1.68 17.60
CA VAL A 536 -0.34 -1.23 18.22
C VAL A 536 0.42 -0.27 17.30
N THR A 537 0.31 -0.44 15.97
CA THR A 537 1.02 0.37 14.97
C THR A 537 0.34 1.70 14.63
N ARG A 538 -0.86 1.99 15.17
CA ARG A 538 -1.48 3.33 15.06
C ARG A 538 -0.59 4.44 15.61
N VAL A 539 0.30 4.14 16.56
CA VAL A 539 1.41 5.02 16.97
C VAL A 539 2.61 4.73 16.08
N ARG A 540 2.82 5.56 15.07
CA ARG A 540 3.80 5.42 13.96
C ARG A 540 5.24 5.01 14.36
N THR A 541 5.65 5.30 15.58
CA THR A 541 7.01 5.01 16.08
C THR A 541 7.19 3.56 16.60
N ASN A 542 6.12 2.79 16.79
CA ASN A 542 6.21 1.51 17.47
C ASN A 542 6.65 0.35 16.55
N LEU A 543 6.30 0.37 15.26
CA LEU A 543 6.65 -0.72 14.34
C LEU A 543 8.17 -0.91 14.20
N ALA A 544 8.86 0.12 13.75
CA ALA A 544 10.31 0.07 13.54
C ALA A 544 11.07 -0.22 14.85
N LYS A 545 10.64 0.39 15.96
CA LYS A 545 11.22 0.14 17.29
C LYS A 545 11.05 -1.31 17.76
N THR A 546 9.84 -1.87 17.58
CA THR A 546 9.57 -3.26 17.99
C THR A 546 10.37 -4.25 17.15
N LEU A 547 10.48 -4.03 15.83
CA LEU A 547 11.28 -4.88 14.94
C LEU A 547 12.77 -4.79 15.23
N SER A 548 13.30 -3.57 15.51
CA SER A 548 14.70 -3.38 15.93
C SER A 548 14.97 -4.09 17.28
N ALA A 549 14.10 -3.87 18.26
CA ALA A 549 14.20 -4.51 19.57
C ALA A 549 14.14 -6.06 19.48
N PHE A 550 13.30 -6.60 18.57
CA PHE A 550 13.28 -8.05 18.34
C PHE A 550 14.57 -8.54 17.67
N ARG A 551 15.11 -7.81 16.70
CA ARG A 551 16.40 -8.13 16.07
C ARG A 551 17.55 -8.11 17.08
N GLU A 552 17.53 -7.17 18.01
CA GLU A 552 18.53 -7.00 19.08
C GLU A 552 18.36 -8.00 20.24
N GLY A 553 17.35 -8.88 20.20
CA GLY A 553 17.11 -9.91 21.21
C GLY A 553 16.37 -9.42 22.47
N HIS A 554 15.73 -8.24 22.42
CA HIS A 554 14.92 -7.74 23.54
C HIS A 554 13.57 -8.46 23.68
N TYR A 555 13.14 -9.20 22.67
CA TYR A 555 11.98 -10.09 22.69
C TYR A 555 12.38 -11.50 22.26
N ASP A 556 11.82 -12.51 22.93
CA ASP A 556 12.01 -13.93 22.64
C ASP A 556 10.96 -14.46 21.67
N ILE A 557 9.73 -13.95 21.80
CA ILE A 557 8.61 -14.29 20.93
C ILE A 557 8.05 -13.01 20.32
N LEU A 558 7.80 -13.04 19.02
CA LEU A 558 7.08 -11.97 18.31
C LEU A 558 5.76 -12.51 17.77
N VAL A 559 4.63 -11.95 18.24
CA VAL A 559 3.27 -12.30 17.81
C VAL A 559 2.72 -11.20 16.92
N GLY A 560 2.19 -11.54 15.75
CA GLY A 560 1.52 -10.53 14.93
C GLY A 560 0.92 -11.05 13.64
N THR A 561 0.56 -10.10 12.77
CA THR A 561 -0.09 -10.37 11.49
C THR A 561 0.93 -10.44 10.34
N GLN A 562 0.47 -10.39 9.10
CA GLN A 562 1.30 -10.44 7.88
C GLN A 562 2.50 -9.48 7.88
N MET A 563 2.45 -8.39 8.65
CA MET A 563 3.52 -7.39 8.71
C MET A 563 4.86 -7.97 9.19
N ILE A 564 4.83 -9.00 10.03
CA ILE A 564 6.05 -9.67 10.53
C ILE A 564 6.63 -10.63 9.48
N ALA A 565 5.76 -11.20 8.64
CA ALA A 565 6.17 -12.16 7.61
C ALA A 565 6.94 -11.51 6.45
N LYS A 566 7.00 -10.16 6.37
CA LYS A 566 7.55 -9.44 5.22
C LYS A 566 8.87 -8.73 5.54
N GLY A 567 9.83 -8.80 4.63
CA GLY A 567 10.99 -7.90 4.48
C GLY A 567 12.09 -7.93 5.51
N HIS A 568 11.90 -8.46 6.72
CA HIS A 568 12.90 -8.42 7.78
C HIS A 568 13.70 -9.72 7.87
N ASP A 569 14.99 -9.62 8.13
CA ASP A 569 15.86 -10.75 8.43
C ASP A 569 16.13 -10.82 9.93
N PHE A 570 15.81 -11.98 10.52
CA PHE A 570 16.00 -12.26 11.94
C PHE A 570 16.86 -13.52 12.11
N PRO A 571 18.17 -13.37 12.27
CA PRO A 571 19.11 -14.50 12.27
C PRO A 571 18.82 -15.54 13.35
N ASN A 572 18.24 -15.13 14.49
CA ASN A 572 17.98 -15.99 15.64
C ASN A 572 16.61 -16.68 15.61
N VAL A 573 15.78 -16.39 14.59
CA VAL A 573 14.46 -17.02 14.45
C VAL A 573 14.62 -18.41 13.84
N THR A 574 14.37 -19.43 14.65
CA THR A 574 14.44 -20.84 14.24
C THR A 574 13.08 -21.53 14.20
N LEU A 575 12.02 -20.90 14.74
CA LEU A 575 10.65 -21.40 14.70
C LEU A 575 9.70 -20.32 14.20
N VAL A 576 8.89 -20.69 13.21
CA VAL A 576 7.73 -19.91 12.79
C VAL A 576 6.48 -20.73 12.96
N GLY A 577 5.49 -20.21 13.70
CA GLY A 577 4.19 -20.82 13.91
C GLY A 577 3.07 -20.03 13.22
N VAL A 578 2.32 -20.66 12.33
CA VAL A 578 1.02 -20.13 11.86
C VAL A 578 -0.04 -20.68 12.80
N VAL A 579 -0.57 -19.80 13.66
CA VAL A 579 -1.42 -20.23 14.79
C VAL A 579 -2.77 -20.75 14.34
N LEU A 580 -3.34 -20.20 13.24
CA LEU A 580 -4.56 -20.68 12.63
C LEU A 580 -4.63 -20.25 11.15
N ALA A 581 -4.29 -21.18 10.25
CA ALA A 581 -4.25 -20.91 8.80
C ALA A 581 -5.65 -20.69 8.20
N ASP A 582 -6.67 -21.30 8.78
CA ASP A 582 -8.07 -21.26 8.31
C ASP A 582 -8.68 -19.85 8.33
N ILE A 583 -8.20 -18.95 9.17
CA ILE A 583 -8.68 -17.56 9.22
C ILE A 583 -8.58 -16.90 7.84
N GLY A 584 -7.46 -17.10 7.14
CA GLY A 584 -7.28 -16.56 5.79
C GLY A 584 -8.26 -17.14 4.77
N LEU A 585 -8.47 -18.45 4.86
CA LEU A 585 -9.41 -19.16 3.97
C LEU A 585 -10.87 -18.77 4.21
N SER A 586 -11.20 -18.33 5.42
CA SER A 586 -12.57 -17.96 5.80
C SER A 586 -13.00 -16.57 5.34
N LEU A 587 -12.08 -15.75 4.83
CA LEU A 587 -12.42 -14.43 4.33
C LEU A 587 -13.40 -14.52 3.16
N PRO A 588 -14.41 -13.63 3.07
CA PRO A 588 -15.37 -13.61 1.98
C PRO A 588 -14.76 -12.99 0.71
N SER A 589 -13.52 -13.35 0.40
CA SER A 589 -12.77 -12.86 -0.75
C SER A 589 -12.52 -14.00 -1.74
N TYR A 590 -12.58 -13.70 -3.03
CA TYR A 590 -12.19 -14.66 -4.07
C TYR A 590 -10.68 -14.94 -4.06
N ARG A 591 -9.90 -14.10 -3.37
CA ARG A 591 -8.45 -14.24 -3.17
C ARG A 591 -8.08 -14.98 -1.89
N ALA A 592 -9.04 -15.49 -1.12
CA ALA A 592 -8.78 -16.11 0.19
C ALA A 592 -7.73 -17.23 0.15
N ALA A 593 -7.80 -18.11 -0.86
CA ALA A 593 -6.82 -19.16 -1.05
C ALA A 593 -5.43 -18.62 -1.46
N GLU A 594 -5.39 -17.63 -2.37
CA GLU A 594 -4.17 -16.97 -2.82
C GLU A 594 -3.44 -16.28 -1.65
N THR A 595 -4.14 -15.44 -0.89
CA THR A 595 -3.56 -14.74 0.27
C THR A 595 -3.12 -15.68 1.39
N THR A 596 -3.81 -16.80 1.57
CA THR A 596 -3.41 -17.83 2.55
C THR A 596 -2.14 -18.55 2.10
N PHE A 597 -2.07 -18.93 0.82
CA PHE A 597 -0.86 -19.52 0.23
C PHE A 597 0.35 -18.59 0.37
N GLU A 598 0.19 -17.32 0.00
CA GLU A 598 1.24 -16.29 0.10
C GLU A 598 1.75 -16.14 1.54
N LEU A 599 0.83 -16.03 2.51
CA LEU A 599 1.20 -15.89 3.91
C LEU A 599 2.00 -17.10 4.41
N ILE A 600 1.53 -18.32 4.11
CA ILE A 600 2.22 -19.54 4.54
C ILE A 600 3.60 -19.63 3.89
N THR A 601 3.69 -19.38 2.58
CA THR A 601 4.97 -19.37 1.86
C THR A 601 5.96 -18.37 2.43
N GLN A 602 5.51 -17.15 2.72
CA GLN A 602 6.33 -16.12 3.35
C GLN A 602 6.73 -16.49 4.77
N ALA A 603 5.81 -17.05 5.57
CA ALA A 603 6.05 -17.50 6.93
C ALA A 603 7.14 -18.59 6.98
N VAL A 604 6.95 -19.66 6.18
CA VAL A 604 7.93 -20.74 6.07
C VAL A 604 9.29 -20.20 5.63
N GLY A 605 9.31 -19.25 4.70
CA GLY A 605 10.53 -18.61 4.22
C GLY A 605 11.33 -17.80 5.26
N ARG A 606 10.75 -17.51 6.44
CA ARG A 606 11.41 -16.70 7.49
C ARG A 606 12.26 -17.52 8.48
N SER A 607 12.00 -18.80 8.66
CA SER A 607 12.78 -19.64 9.56
C SER A 607 14.07 -20.13 8.89
N GLY A 608 15.17 -20.22 9.65
CA GLY A 608 16.42 -20.85 9.20
C GLY A 608 17.19 -20.07 8.13
N ARG A 609 17.30 -18.75 8.26
CA ARG A 609 18.12 -17.92 7.35
C ARG A 609 19.61 -17.86 7.75
N ALA A 610 19.90 -18.01 9.05
CA ALA A 610 21.27 -18.14 9.57
C ALA A 610 21.75 -19.60 9.49
N ASP A 611 22.79 -19.95 10.21
CA ASP A 611 23.40 -21.30 10.21
C ASP A 611 22.58 -22.37 10.94
N LYS A 612 21.52 -21.96 11.66
CA LYS A 612 20.62 -22.86 12.37
C LYS A 612 19.47 -23.33 11.47
N PRO A 613 19.14 -24.65 11.48
CA PRO A 613 18.01 -25.15 10.71
C PRO A 613 16.67 -24.56 11.23
N GLY A 614 15.85 -24.06 10.32
CA GLY A 614 14.54 -23.51 10.63
C GLY A 614 13.44 -24.57 10.63
N GLU A 615 12.43 -24.35 11.46
CA GLU A 615 11.21 -25.16 11.50
C GLU A 615 9.97 -24.27 11.35
N ALA A 616 8.95 -24.76 10.64
CA ALA A 616 7.66 -24.09 10.50
C ALA A 616 6.53 -25.03 10.93
N TYR A 617 5.62 -24.53 11.78
CA TYR A 617 4.46 -25.27 12.27
C TYR A 617 3.20 -24.54 11.84
N ILE A 618 2.29 -25.22 11.13
CA ILE A 618 1.07 -24.66 10.59
C ILE A 618 -0.12 -25.38 11.21
N GLN A 619 -0.88 -24.69 12.05
CA GLN A 619 -2.10 -25.23 12.67
C GLN A 619 -3.31 -24.93 11.81
N THR A 620 -4.16 -25.94 11.59
CA THR A 620 -5.37 -25.81 10.76
C THR A 620 -6.40 -26.88 11.08
N TYR A 621 -7.67 -26.56 10.89
CA TYR A 621 -8.78 -27.52 10.88
C TYR A 621 -8.97 -28.20 9.50
N ASN A 622 -8.29 -27.69 8.46
CA ASN A 622 -8.40 -28.22 7.10
C ASN A 622 -7.03 -28.57 6.49
N PRO A 623 -6.34 -29.61 7.04
CA PRO A 623 -4.98 -29.94 6.66
C PRO A 623 -4.82 -30.39 5.21
N GLY A 624 -5.92 -30.80 4.54
CA GLY A 624 -5.94 -31.20 3.14
C GLY A 624 -6.15 -30.06 2.15
N HIS A 625 -6.38 -28.81 2.61
CA HIS A 625 -6.63 -27.70 1.70
C HIS A 625 -5.37 -27.37 0.88
N TYR A 626 -5.52 -27.28 -0.45
CA TYR A 626 -4.37 -27.09 -1.38
C TYR A 626 -3.55 -25.83 -1.10
N ALA A 627 -4.17 -24.71 -0.69
CA ALA A 627 -3.44 -23.49 -0.35
C ALA A 627 -2.51 -23.68 0.87
N ILE A 628 -2.90 -24.56 1.81
CA ILE A 628 -2.10 -24.87 3.01
C ILE A 628 -0.99 -25.86 2.66
N THR A 629 -1.33 -26.95 1.99
CA THR A 629 -0.35 -28.00 1.66
C THR A 629 0.73 -27.51 0.69
N LEU A 630 0.32 -26.78 -0.36
CA LEU A 630 1.24 -26.22 -1.34
C LEU A 630 2.01 -25.01 -0.81
N GLY A 631 1.41 -24.19 0.07
CA GLY A 631 2.10 -23.12 0.77
C GLY A 631 3.17 -23.65 1.72
N ALA A 632 2.88 -24.74 2.43
CA ALA A 632 3.84 -25.42 3.30
C ALA A 632 5.05 -25.98 2.55
N SER A 633 4.85 -26.48 1.32
CA SER A 633 5.93 -26.94 0.42
C SER A 633 6.52 -25.84 -0.46
N GLN A 634 5.98 -24.61 -0.39
CA GLN A 634 6.35 -23.48 -1.27
C GLN A 634 6.21 -23.79 -2.78
N ASP A 635 5.26 -24.66 -3.15
CA ASP A 635 5.04 -25.07 -4.54
C ASP A 635 4.05 -24.12 -5.24
N TYR A 636 4.57 -22.99 -5.72
CA TYR A 636 3.76 -21.98 -6.39
C TYR A 636 3.15 -22.48 -7.70
N GLU A 637 3.87 -23.24 -8.49
CA GLU A 637 3.39 -23.66 -9.82
C GLU A 637 2.17 -24.60 -9.72
N ARG A 638 2.19 -25.56 -8.79
CA ARG A 638 1.01 -26.39 -8.53
C ARG A 638 -0.14 -25.59 -7.92
N PHE A 639 0.16 -24.64 -7.02
CA PHE A 639 -0.85 -23.74 -6.48
C PHE A 639 -1.50 -22.92 -7.60
N TYR A 640 -0.68 -22.28 -8.45
CA TYR A 640 -1.16 -21.51 -9.61
C TYR A 640 -2.08 -22.33 -10.51
N ALA A 641 -1.66 -23.52 -10.89
CA ALA A 641 -2.45 -24.40 -11.77
C ALA A 641 -3.81 -24.75 -11.13
N ARG A 642 -3.83 -25.07 -9.83
CA ARG A 642 -5.06 -25.43 -9.11
C ARG A 642 -6.00 -24.24 -8.93
N GLU A 643 -5.47 -23.13 -8.48
CA GLU A 643 -6.27 -21.92 -8.26
C GLU A 643 -6.83 -21.36 -9.57
N MET A 644 -6.08 -21.39 -10.65
CA MET A 644 -6.56 -20.98 -11.98
C MET A 644 -7.77 -21.80 -12.44
N GLN A 645 -7.81 -23.12 -12.17
CA GLN A 645 -8.99 -23.94 -12.45
C GLN A 645 -10.21 -23.45 -11.64
N MET A 646 -10.04 -23.16 -10.35
CA MET A 646 -11.11 -22.65 -9.50
C MET A 646 -11.62 -21.29 -9.95
N ARG A 647 -10.69 -20.36 -10.32
CA ARG A 647 -11.03 -19.03 -10.85
C ARG A 647 -11.77 -19.10 -12.19
N HIS A 648 -11.40 -20.04 -13.05
CA HIS A 648 -12.09 -20.28 -14.32
C HIS A 648 -13.54 -20.74 -14.11
N ILE A 649 -13.75 -21.74 -13.25
CA ILE A 649 -15.10 -22.26 -12.94
C ILE A 649 -15.97 -21.17 -12.32
N SER A 650 -15.43 -20.41 -11.37
CA SER A 650 -16.15 -19.38 -10.62
C SER A 650 -16.24 -18.04 -11.36
N GLN A 651 -15.64 -17.93 -12.55
CA GLN A 651 -15.56 -16.70 -13.35
C GLN A 651 -15.08 -15.51 -12.50
N TYR A 652 -13.81 -15.61 -12.03
CA TYR A 652 -13.07 -14.54 -11.34
C TYR A 652 -11.79 -14.15 -12.11
N PRO A 653 -11.17 -13.01 -11.81
CA PRO A 653 -9.89 -12.64 -12.40
C PRO A 653 -8.85 -13.77 -12.28
N PRO A 654 -8.06 -14.04 -13.34
CA PRO A 654 -7.85 -13.23 -14.56
C PRO A 654 -8.77 -13.55 -15.75
N PHE A 655 -9.85 -14.33 -15.57
CA PHE A 655 -10.77 -14.72 -16.66
C PHE A 655 -11.83 -13.67 -16.96
N VAL A 656 -12.16 -12.83 -15.98
CA VAL A 656 -13.06 -11.69 -16.08
C VAL A 656 -12.48 -10.50 -15.32
N TYR A 657 -12.98 -9.32 -15.62
CA TYR A 657 -12.75 -8.11 -14.83
C TYR A 657 -13.91 -7.89 -13.85
N LEU A 658 -13.65 -7.13 -12.80
CA LEU A 658 -14.63 -6.83 -11.77
C LEU A 658 -14.82 -5.32 -11.60
N ILE A 659 -16.06 -4.90 -11.32
CA ILE A 659 -16.37 -3.59 -10.77
C ILE A 659 -17.31 -3.80 -9.59
N ALA A 660 -16.96 -3.25 -8.43
CA ALA A 660 -17.84 -3.19 -7.27
C ALA A 660 -18.45 -1.78 -7.18
N MET A 661 -19.76 -1.70 -7.31
CA MET A 661 -20.51 -0.44 -7.14
C MET A 661 -21.12 -0.41 -5.75
N THR A 662 -20.67 0.51 -4.91
CA THR A 662 -21.16 0.68 -3.53
C THR A 662 -22.15 1.85 -3.46
N PHE A 663 -23.31 1.57 -2.91
CA PHE A 663 -24.38 2.53 -2.61
C PHE A 663 -24.37 2.80 -1.10
N ALA A 664 -24.30 4.05 -0.70
CA ALA A 664 -24.28 4.43 0.71
C ALA A 664 -25.22 5.59 1.02
N GLY A 665 -26.03 5.45 2.06
CA GLY A 665 -27.01 6.47 2.46
C GLY A 665 -27.53 6.28 3.87
N ALA A 666 -28.16 7.32 4.44
CA ALA A 666 -28.67 7.28 5.82
C ALA A 666 -29.92 6.41 5.98
N VAL A 667 -30.69 6.18 4.91
CA VAL A 667 -31.97 5.43 4.93
C VAL A 667 -31.77 4.13 4.15
N GLU A 668 -31.90 2.98 4.80
CA GLU A 668 -31.60 1.68 4.21
C GLU A 668 -32.50 1.35 3.03
N GLU A 669 -33.81 1.58 3.14
CA GLU A 669 -34.78 1.31 2.07
C GLU A 669 -34.44 2.07 0.78
N LYS A 670 -33.97 3.32 0.90
CA LYS A 670 -33.52 4.11 -0.26
C LYS A 670 -32.24 3.56 -0.88
N VAL A 671 -31.33 3.05 -0.06
CA VAL A 671 -30.07 2.43 -0.55
C VAL A 671 -30.39 1.15 -1.32
N VAL A 672 -31.28 0.30 -0.78
CA VAL A 672 -31.73 -0.93 -1.44
C VAL A 672 -32.47 -0.60 -2.75
N SER A 673 -33.45 0.29 -2.73
CA SER A 673 -34.21 0.68 -3.93
C SER A 673 -33.29 1.25 -5.01
N SER A 674 -32.40 2.19 -4.67
CA SER A 674 -31.47 2.77 -5.64
C SER A 674 -30.54 1.71 -6.25
N SER A 675 -30.08 0.73 -5.46
CA SER A 675 -29.24 -0.34 -5.97
C SER A 675 -30.01 -1.29 -6.91
N LEU A 676 -31.27 -1.55 -6.64
CA LEU A 676 -32.14 -2.35 -7.52
C LEU A 676 -32.46 -1.63 -8.82
N ASP A 677 -32.72 -0.31 -8.77
CA ASP A 677 -33.00 0.52 -9.95
C ASP A 677 -31.79 0.53 -10.88
N VAL A 678 -30.58 0.70 -10.32
CA VAL A 678 -29.32 0.65 -11.08
C VAL A 678 -29.09 -0.73 -11.69
N LYS A 679 -29.35 -1.80 -10.92
CA LYS A 679 -29.25 -3.17 -11.44
C LYS A 679 -30.20 -3.37 -12.61
N ALA A 680 -31.46 -2.98 -12.49
CA ALA A 680 -32.44 -3.10 -13.55
C ALA A 680 -32.03 -2.29 -14.80
N ALA A 681 -31.48 -1.08 -14.62
CA ALA A 681 -30.97 -0.27 -15.71
C ALA A 681 -29.80 -0.93 -16.46
N ILE A 682 -28.89 -1.59 -15.72
CA ILE A 682 -27.76 -2.34 -16.30
C ILE A 682 -28.27 -3.59 -17.04
N ASP A 683 -29.16 -4.37 -16.42
CA ASP A 683 -29.72 -5.60 -16.99
C ASP A 683 -30.53 -5.29 -18.27
N ALA A 684 -31.23 -4.16 -18.33
CA ALA A 684 -31.98 -3.70 -19.51
C ALA A 684 -31.11 -3.36 -20.73
N GLN A 685 -29.82 -3.07 -20.55
CA GLN A 685 -28.90 -2.81 -21.67
C GLN A 685 -28.46 -4.09 -22.40
N HIS A 686 -28.70 -5.27 -21.83
CA HIS A 686 -28.33 -6.56 -22.38
C HIS A 686 -26.85 -6.62 -22.85
N PHE A 687 -25.92 -6.09 -22.04
CA PHE A 687 -24.49 -6.14 -22.37
C PHE A 687 -24.02 -7.58 -22.52
N PRO A 688 -23.37 -7.94 -23.64
CA PRO A 688 -22.83 -9.29 -23.79
C PRO A 688 -21.79 -9.59 -22.71
N GLU A 689 -21.86 -10.81 -22.15
CA GLU A 689 -20.89 -11.29 -21.14
C GLU A 689 -20.74 -10.41 -19.88
N VAL A 690 -21.75 -9.61 -19.54
CA VAL A 690 -21.83 -8.86 -18.27
C VAL A 690 -22.81 -9.59 -17.34
N LYS A 691 -22.35 -9.89 -16.13
CA LYS A 691 -23.18 -10.46 -15.05
C LYS A 691 -23.18 -9.48 -13.87
N CYS A 692 -24.36 -8.97 -13.52
CA CYS A 692 -24.57 -8.11 -12.36
C CYS A 692 -25.11 -8.92 -11.18
N LEU A 693 -24.32 -9.06 -10.11
CA LEU A 693 -24.69 -9.76 -8.89
C LEU A 693 -25.09 -8.76 -7.81
N GLY A 694 -26.06 -9.13 -6.98
CA GLY A 694 -26.52 -8.30 -5.87
C GLY A 694 -27.92 -7.72 -6.11
N PRO A 695 -28.36 -6.75 -5.26
CA PRO A 695 -27.57 -6.05 -4.24
C PRO A 695 -27.12 -6.95 -3.08
N ILE A 696 -25.86 -6.87 -2.72
CA ILE A 696 -25.21 -7.67 -1.69
C ILE A 696 -24.94 -6.79 -0.48
N ALA A 697 -25.14 -7.32 0.73
CA ALA A 697 -24.67 -6.67 1.94
C ALA A 697 -23.13 -6.82 2.05
N PRO A 698 -22.34 -5.73 2.00
CA PRO A 698 -20.89 -5.83 2.18
C PRO A 698 -20.56 -6.23 3.63
N TYR A 699 -19.32 -6.66 3.88
CA TYR A 699 -18.88 -7.09 5.22
C TYR A 699 -19.16 -6.04 6.31
N TYR A 700 -18.98 -4.75 5.97
CA TYR A 700 -19.38 -3.63 6.82
C TYR A 700 -20.64 -2.98 6.24
N GLU A 701 -21.82 -3.48 6.66
CA GLU A 701 -23.12 -3.01 6.17
C GLU A 701 -23.45 -1.58 6.62
N PHE A 702 -22.91 -1.14 7.77
CA PHE A 702 -23.14 0.19 8.32
C PHE A 702 -21.81 0.84 8.75
N VAL A 703 -21.48 1.95 8.14
CA VAL A 703 -20.22 2.69 8.39
C VAL A 703 -20.48 4.19 8.32
N ALA A 704 -19.97 4.95 9.29
CA ALA A 704 -20.11 6.39 9.35
C ALA A 704 -21.57 6.86 9.19
N GLU A 705 -22.48 6.24 9.94
CA GLU A 705 -23.91 6.52 9.95
C GLU A 705 -24.63 6.29 8.60
N LYS A 706 -24.05 5.47 7.71
CA LYS A 706 -24.63 5.13 6.41
C LYS A 706 -24.77 3.62 6.25
N HIS A 707 -25.95 3.20 5.79
CA HIS A 707 -26.21 1.86 5.29
C HIS A 707 -25.53 1.68 3.93
N ARG A 708 -25.10 0.45 3.64
CA ARG A 708 -24.38 0.11 2.41
C ARG A 708 -24.97 -1.08 1.70
N ARG A 709 -24.99 -1.03 0.35
CA ARG A 709 -25.26 -2.17 -0.54
C ARG A 709 -24.25 -2.15 -1.67
N CYS A 710 -23.93 -3.31 -2.20
CA CYS A 710 -22.94 -3.47 -3.28
C CYS A 710 -23.57 -4.25 -4.46
N LEU A 711 -23.33 -3.77 -5.68
CA LEU A 711 -23.49 -4.54 -6.90
C LEU A 711 -22.11 -4.96 -7.40
N LEU A 712 -21.93 -6.24 -7.69
CA LEU A 712 -20.71 -6.76 -8.30
C LEU A 712 -20.95 -7.10 -9.76
N LEU A 713 -20.24 -6.39 -10.63
CA LEU A 713 -20.26 -6.65 -12.07
C LEU A 713 -19.05 -7.49 -12.47
N LYS A 714 -19.31 -8.60 -13.16
CA LYS A 714 -18.32 -9.45 -13.81
C LYS A 714 -18.43 -9.27 -15.31
N PHE A 715 -17.33 -8.99 -15.99
CA PHE A 715 -17.33 -8.72 -17.45
C PHE A 715 -16.00 -9.09 -18.08
N ARG A 716 -15.98 -9.28 -19.41
CA ARG A 716 -14.76 -9.51 -20.18
C ARG A 716 -14.30 -8.29 -20.95
N ASP A 717 -15.24 -7.54 -21.48
CA ASP A 717 -14.98 -6.28 -22.18
C ASP A 717 -15.73 -5.13 -21.50
N GLY A 718 -14.99 -4.12 -21.06
CA GLY A 718 -15.52 -2.93 -20.40
C GLY A 718 -15.72 -1.73 -21.34
N SER A 719 -15.40 -1.86 -22.62
CA SER A 719 -15.39 -0.74 -23.58
C SER A 719 -16.73 0.00 -23.68
N ARG A 720 -17.83 -0.72 -23.63
CA ARG A 720 -19.20 -0.18 -23.65
C ARG A 720 -19.78 -0.03 -22.23
N LEU A 721 -19.40 -0.91 -21.33
CA LEU A 721 -19.93 -0.92 -19.97
C LEU A 721 -19.46 0.28 -19.15
N LYS A 722 -18.15 0.57 -19.13
CA LYS A 722 -17.60 1.66 -18.31
C LYS A 722 -18.15 3.04 -18.68
N PRO A 723 -18.22 3.45 -19.96
CA PRO A 723 -18.86 4.72 -20.34
C PRO A 723 -20.32 4.81 -19.89
N TYR A 724 -21.09 3.74 -20.06
CA TYR A 724 -22.47 3.69 -19.59
C TYR A 724 -22.59 3.85 -18.07
N LEU A 725 -21.78 3.13 -17.32
CA LEU A 725 -21.78 3.25 -15.85
C LEU A 725 -21.38 4.66 -15.39
N ASN A 726 -20.41 5.27 -16.06
CA ASN A 726 -19.97 6.62 -15.74
C ASN A 726 -21.09 7.63 -15.95
N GLU A 727 -21.81 7.54 -17.09
CA GLU A 727 -22.99 8.36 -17.36
C GLU A 727 -24.10 8.12 -16.32
N LEU A 728 -24.40 6.87 -16.02
CA LEU A 728 -25.42 6.50 -15.04
C LEU A 728 -25.10 7.05 -13.63
N ILE A 729 -23.85 6.96 -13.21
CA ILE A 729 -23.39 7.53 -11.94
C ILE A 729 -23.60 9.05 -11.92
N HIS A 730 -23.22 9.75 -12.98
CA HIS A 730 -23.41 11.21 -13.07
C HIS A 730 -24.88 11.60 -13.04
N GLN A 731 -25.75 10.85 -13.71
CA GLN A 731 -27.19 11.08 -13.70
C GLN A 731 -27.84 10.87 -12.33
N LEU A 732 -27.32 9.93 -11.55
CA LEU A 732 -27.88 9.55 -10.23
C LEU A 732 -27.14 10.22 -9.06
N ALA A 733 -26.00 10.83 -9.29
CA ALA A 733 -25.16 11.41 -8.25
C ALA A 733 -25.92 12.45 -7.40
N GLY A 734 -26.01 12.19 -6.09
CA GLY A 734 -26.69 13.05 -5.11
C GLY A 734 -28.22 12.96 -5.10
N LYS A 735 -28.85 12.20 -5.99
CA LYS A 735 -30.31 11.97 -5.94
C LYS A 735 -30.67 11.13 -4.71
N GLY A 736 -31.71 11.53 -4.00
CA GLY A 736 -32.19 10.82 -2.81
C GLY A 736 -31.21 10.77 -1.62
N GLY A 737 -30.09 11.48 -1.65
CA GLY A 737 -29.06 11.44 -0.61
C GLY A 737 -28.20 10.17 -0.62
N ILE A 738 -28.13 9.47 -1.77
CA ILE A 738 -27.32 8.26 -1.96
C ILE A 738 -26.00 8.65 -2.61
N ASP A 739 -24.89 8.21 -2.00
CA ASP A 739 -23.56 8.27 -2.59
C ASP A 739 -23.28 6.95 -3.32
N ILE A 740 -22.85 7.04 -4.59
CA ILE A 740 -22.48 5.90 -5.42
C ILE A 740 -20.98 5.99 -5.69
N THR A 741 -20.25 4.92 -5.39
CA THR A 741 -18.81 4.83 -5.68
C THR A 741 -18.51 3.53 -6.42
N CYS A 742 -17.52 3.58 -7.33
CA CYS A 742 -17.04 2.42 -8.06
C CYS A 742 -15.62 2.06 -7.66
N ASP A 743 -15.39 0.78 -7.42
CA ASP A 743 -14.07 0.19 -7.29
C ASP A 743 -13.83 -0.74 -8.49
N VAL A 744 -12.90 -0.35 -9.36
CA VAL A 744 -12.49 -1.14 -10.53
C VAL A 744 -11.37 -2.08 -10.10
N ASP A 745 -11.49 -3.36 -10.47
CA ASP A 745 -10.61 -4.44 -10.01
C ASP A 745 -10.47 -4.48 -8.48
N PRO A 746 -11.60 -4.63 -7.76
CA PRO A 746 -11.59 -4.70 -6.30
C PRO A 746 -10.85 -5.96 -5.84
N LEU A 747 -10.09 -5.82 -4.74
CA LEU A 747 -9.47 -6.96 -4.08
C LEU A 747 -10.48 -7.69 -3.18
N ASP A 748 -11.36 -6.90 -2.55
CA ASP A 748 -12.48 -7.34 -1.70
C ASP A 748 -13.69 -6.44 -1.97
N TYR A 749 -14.91 -6.88 -1.67
CA TYR A 749 -16.14 -6.13 -1.93
C TYR A 749 -17.26 -6.47 -0.94
#